data_a95f32b98002a6634324183911eb3459
#
_entry.id   a95f32b98002a6634324183911eb3459
#
_cell.length_a   1.000
_cell.length_b   1.000
_cell.length_c   1.000
_cell.angle_alpha   90.00
_cell.angle_beta   90.00
_cell.angle_gamma   90.00
#
_symmetry.space_group_name_H-M   'P 1'
#
loop_
_entity.id
_entity.type
_entity.pdbx_description
1 polymer ?
#
loop_
_entity_poly.entity_id
_entity_poly.type
_entity_poly.pdbx_seq_one_letter_code
_entity_poly.pdbx_strand_id
1 'polypeptide(L)'
;MLYPWLLSGLSAGLVPGAAANPLLLPRALPAIKEHFGENPNANQLFAAPPTNGRVIDRAGWTVTCDSENAGNECAKAIDGDNGTFWHTQWTGANPPPPHTITLDMGSTHNVNGISVLPRQDGNQHGWIARHEVAVSPDGNNWEVMAVGNWPLDGLTKYANFETRKVRYARVKALTEIGGNPWTSVAELGVFDAGAEPTAYVAGKGRWGPTINFPTVPVAGMVDPLSGKVIIWSAYAYNNYLGSSFDRVFTSSWDPATNDVEPKIVDDTDHDMFCPGISMDGKGRVVVTGGNSKYKTTLYDFPSQKWIAGPDMKVPRGYQSSATCSDGRVFTIGGSWSGGEVEPKDGEIYDPRSNAWTALPGAKVANLLTRDAQGVYRSDNHAWLFGWRNGSVFQAGPSTAMNWYTTGSGGGGVQPAGKRTSNRGDDPDSMCGIAVMYDATQGAILTAGGSPSYQNSPAHASAHLITLGNVGAEPAVRFASNGMWSPRAFATATVLPDGRTFITGGQAYAVPFEDTTPQLTPEMYDPARDTFYQQAANSIPRNYHSVSLLLPDGRVLSAGGGLCGDCTTNHFDGQVFTPGYLLNDDGSEATRPVISSASANGGRLTIVTGGAIASAALMRVGTSTHTVNTDQRRGPLTLNKRSNTLYSANLPTDPGVLLPGYWMLFVMNSKGVPSVSKIINLSL
;
A
#
# COMPACT_ATOMS: atom_id res chain seq x y z
N MET A 1 23.14 -21.91 0.33
CA MET A 1 22.83 -23.10 1.13
C MET A 1 21.40 -23.48 0.87
N LEU A 2 21.17 -24.69 0.41
CA LEU A 2 19.87 -25.22 0.00
C LEU A 2 19.07 -25.60 1.25
N TYR A 3 17.87 -25.06 1.41
CA TYR A 3 16.90 -25.58 2.37
C TYR A 3 15.98 -26.57 1.65
N PRO A 4 15.92 -27.82 2.11
CA PRO A 4 14.96 -28.80 1.57
C PRO A 4 13.64 -28.71 2.32
N TRP A 5 12.54 -28.68 1.58
CA TRP A 5 11.18 -28.83 2.07
C TRP A 5 10.88 -30.31 2.33
N LEU A 6 10.58 -30.64 3.56
CA LEU A 6 10.01 -31.94 3.95
C LEU A 6 8.53 -31.76 4.30
N LEU A 7 7.69 -32.36 3.45
CA LEU A 7 6.30 -32.68 3.73
C LEU A 7 6.24 -33.86 4.70
N SER A 8 5.58 -33.69 5.84
CA SER A 8 5.05 -34.84 6.59
C SER A 8 3.61 -34.54 7.00
N GLY A 9 2.69 -35.31 6.41
CA GLY A 9 1.30 -35.33 6.80
C GLY A 9 1.11 -36.06 8.13
N LEU A 10 0.10 -35.63 8.89
CA LEU A 10 -0.53 -36.40 9.95
C LEU A 10 -2.03 -36.14 9.99
N SER A 11 -2.72 -37.25 10.08
CA SER A 11 -4.14 -37.46 9.95
C SER A 11 -4.98 -37.03 11.15
N ALA A 12 -6.14 -36.53 10.83
CA ALA A 12 -7.46 -36.52 11.45
C ALA A 12 -7.71 -37.13 12.85
N GLY A 13 -8.46 -36.38 13.63
CA GLY A 13 -9.29 -36.86 14.71
C GLY A 13 -10.51 -35.96 14.91
N LEU A 14 -11.66 -36.41 14.44
CA LEU A 14 -12.99 -35.80 14.64
C LEU A 14 -13.52 -36.10 16.05
N VAL A 15 -14.11 -35.11 16.73
CA VAL A 15 -15.19 -35.31 17.71
C VAL A 15 -16.16 -34.10 17.63
N PRO A 16 -17.48 -34.33 17.66
CA PRO A 16 -18.49 -33.32 17.34
C PRO A 16 -19.20 -32.71 18.54
N GLY A 17 -19.71 -31.49 18.33
CA GLY A 17 -20.99 -31.03 18.87
C GLY A 17 -20.99 -30.21 20.14
N ALA A 18 -21.45 -28.99 20.03
CA ALA A 18 -22.55 -28.45 20.83
C ALA A 18 -22.96 -27.05 20.37
N ALA A 19 -24.27 -26.82 20.48
CA ALA A 19 -25.11 -25.82 19.87
C ALA A 19 -24.88 -24.37 20.33
N ALA A 20 -25.31 -23.48 19.44
CA ALA A 20 -25.39 -22.04 19.56
C ALA A 20 -26.40 -21.55 20.59
N ASN A 21 -26.18 -20.38 21.17
CA ASN A 21 -27.16 -19.29 21.12
C ASN A 21 -26.58 -17.91 21.48
N PRO A 22 -27.22 -16.85 21.04
CA PRO A 22 -26.57 -15.57 20.74
C PRO A 22 -26.92 -14.47 21.75
N LEU A 23 -26.12 -13.47 21.85
CA LEU A 23 -26.54 -12.06 21.95
C LEU A 23 -25.32 -11.13 21.90
N LEU A 24 -25.42 -10.28 20.96
CA LEU A 24 -24.54 -9.24 20.45
C LEU A 24 -24.19 -8.14 21.44
N LEU A 25 -22.88 -7.93 21.60
CA LEU A 25 -22.25 -6.62 21.84
C LEU A 25 -20.84 -6.68 21.23
N PRO A 26 -20.19 -5.59 20.84
CA PRO A 26 -18.99 -5.64 20.00
C PRO A 26 -17.80 -6.27 20.74
N ARG A 27 -17.54 -7.54 20.46
CA ARG A 27 -16.41 -8.33 20.98
C ARG A 27 -15.17 -8.23 20.08
N ALA A 28 -14.72 -7.01 19.75
CA ALA A 28 -13.49 -6.87 18.98
C ALA A 28 -12.21 -6.98 19.85
N LEU A 29 -12.29 -6.64 21.12
CA LEU A 29 -11.11 -6.54 22.00
C LEU A 29 -10.60 -7.87 22.59
N PRO A 30 -11.39 -8.90 22.93
CA PRO A 30 -10.86 -10.15 23.48
C PRO A 30 -10.08 -10.98 22.45
N ALA A 31 -10.52 -11.05 21.21
CA ALA A 31 -9.86 -11.83 20.15
C ALA A 31 -8.47 -11.27 19.77
N ILE A 32 -8.28 -9.96 19.91
CA ILE A 32 -6.98 -9.31 19.71
C ILE A 32 -6.01 -9.74 20.82
N LYS A 33 -6.47 -9.79 22.08
CA LYS A 33 -5.62 -10.17 23.24
C LYS A 33 -5.10 -11.61 23.20
N GLU A 34 -5.87 -12.55 22.69
CA GLU A 34 -5.47 -13.97 22.66
C GLU A 34 -4.41 -14.30 21.60
N HIS A 35 -4.19 -13.38 20.64
CA HIS A 35 -3.25 -13.58 19.51
C HIS A 35 -1.90 -12.91 19.69
N PHE A 36 -1.79 -11.96 20.59
CA PHE A 36 -0.53 -11.31 20.95
C PHE A 36 0.03 -12.01 22.20
N GLY A 37 0.35 -13.31 22.07
CA GLY A 37 0.87 -14.13 23.15
C GLY A 37 2.22 -13.65 23.70
N GLU A 38 2.54 -14.07 24.90
CA GLU A 38 3.81 -13.78 25.58
C GLU A 38 5.02 -14.03 24.67
N ASN A 39 5.87 -13.03 24.51
CA ASN A 39 7.13 -13.19 23.81
C ASN A 39 8.22 -13.65 24.79
N PRO A 40 8.78 -14.86 24.66
CA PRO A 40 9.83 -15.34 25.53
C PRO A 40 11.20 -14.68 25.33
N ASN A 41 11.37 -13.81 24.30
CA ASN A 41 12.64 -13.19 23.95
C ASN A 41 12.50 -11.69 23.65
N ALA A 42 12.58 -10.85 24.68
CA ALA A 42 12.55 -9.38 24.56
C ALA A 42 13.65 -8.77 23.65
N ASN A 43 14.61 -9.57 23.20
CA ASN A 43 15.70 -9.14 22.30
C ASN A 43 15.43 -9.45 20.81
N GLN A 44 14.30 -10.03 20.45
CA GLN A 44 13.96 -10.27 19.04
C GLN A 44 13.34 -9.02 18.43
N LEU A 45 13.95 -8.52 17.35
CA LEU A 45 13.44 -7.40 16.56
C LEU A 45 12.47 -7.94 15.52
N PHE A 46 11.18 -7.60 15.63
CA PHE A 46 10.14 -8.01 14.68
C PHE A 46 9.66 -6.83 13.80
N ALA A 47 10.29 -5.66 13.94
CA ALA A 47 10.05 -4.47 13.14
C ALA A 47 11.38 -3.86 12.70
N ALA A 48 11.35 -3.15 11.58
CA ALA A 48 12.53 -2.50 11.02
C ALA A 48 12.97 -1.29 11.87
N PRO A 49 14.20 -1.28 12.41
CA PRO A 49 14.78 -0.08 13.00
C PRO A 49 15.07 0.99 11.92
N PRO A 50 15.42 2.22 12.32
CA PRO A 50 15.77 3.26 11.36
C PRO A 50 16.95 2.83 10.47
N THR A 51 16.82 3.04 9.17
CA THR A 51 17.89 2.79 8.20
C THR A 51 19.12 3.64 8.56
N ASN A 52 20.29 2.99 8.70
CA ASN A 52 21.55 3.61 9.13
C ASN A 52 21.50 4.29 10.52
N GLY A 53 20.41 4.15 11.28
CA GLY A 53 20.31 4.71 12.62
C GLY A 53 21.21 4.00 13.62
N ARG A 54 21.93 4.78 14.43
CA ARG A 54 22.73 4.27 15.56
C ARG A 54 22.10 4.74 16.86
N VAL A 55 21.93 3.84 17.81
CA VAL A 55 21.41 4.20 19.12
C VAL A 55 22.34 5.25 19.76
N ILE A 56 21.77 6.36 20.18
CA ILE A 56 22.49 7.43 20.89
C ILE A 56 22.74 6.95 22.34
N ASP A 57 23.96 7.17 22.84
CA ASP A 57 24.29 6.91 24.25
C ASP A 57 23.45 7.80 25.16
N ARG A 58 22.86 7.24 26.19
CA ARG A 58 21.98 7.94 27.13
C ARG A 58 22.73 8.74 28.21
N ALA A 59 24.07 8.72 28.19
CA ALA A 59 24.86 9.47 29.16
C ALA A 59 24.52 10.97 29.12
N GLY A 60 24.08 11.50 30.23
CA GLY A 60 23.68 12.91 30.34
C GLY A 60 22.26 13.25 29.91
N TRP A 61 21.46 12.25 29.55
CA TRP A 61 20.05 12.46 29.27
C TRP A 61 19.27 12.82 30.52
N THR A 62 18.27 13.65 30.35
CA THR A 62 17.23 13.90 31.35
C THR A 62 15.85 13.66 30.78
N VAL A 63 14.91 13.31 31.63
CA VAL A 63 13.55 12.97 31.22
C VAL A 63 12.55 13.64 32.13
N THR A 64 11.43 14.09 31.56
CA THR A 64 10.28 14.65 32.29
C THR A 64 9.01 14.00 31.75
N CYS A 65 7.99 13.87 32.58
CA CYS A 65 6.68 13.38 32.21
C CYS A 65 5.58 14.16 32.92
N ASP A 66 4.37 14.09 32.40
CA ASP A 66 3.21 14.79 32.98
C ASP A 66 2.56 14.01 34.13
N SER A 67 2.85 12.73 34.26
CA SER A 67 2.31 11.86 35.31
C SER A 67 3.29 10.70 35.61
N GLU A 68 3.53 10.42 36.89
CA GLU A 68 4.30 9.24 37.31
C GLU A 68 3.74 8.66 38.61
N ASN A 69 3.91 7.38 38.81
CA ASN A 69 3.56 6.68 40.05
C ASN A 69 4.82 6.41 40.88
N ALA A 70 4.74 6.59 42.21
CA ALA A 70 5.85 6.28 43.10
C ALA A 70 6.38 4.86 42.90
N GLY A 71 7.68 4.72 42.67
CA GLY A 71 8.35 3.48 42.31
C GLY A 71 8.38 3.17 40.81
N ASN A 72 7.72 3.98 39.96
CA ASN A 72 7.72 3.89 38.50
C ASN A 72 7.90 5.28 37.87
N GLU A 73 8.94 5.97 38.33
CA GLU A 73 9.28 7.33 37.93
C GLU A 73 9.70 7.42 36.46
N CYS A 74 9.60 8.58 35.82
CA CYS A 74 9.99 8.82 34.43
C CYS A 74 11.40 8.33 34.09
N ALA A 75 12.35 8.48 35.04
CA ALA A 75 13.75 8.09 34.85
C ALA A 75 13.94 6.61 34.52
N LYS A 76 12.98 5.77 34.88
CA LYS A 76 13.01 4.34 34.54
C LYS A 76 12.82 4.02 33.06
N ALA A 77 12.33 4.97 32.28
CA ALA A 77 12.23 4.81 30.84
C ALA A 77 13.57 5.00 30.09
N ILE A 78 14.64 5.35 30.81
CA ILE A 78 15.98 5.58 30.24
C ILE A 78 17.12 5.00 31.09
N ASP A 79 16.82 4.14 32.09
CA ASP A 79 17.81 3.63 33.03
C ASP A 79 18.63 2.43 32.50
N GLY A 80 18.23 1.86 31.36
CA GLY A 80 18.91 0.74 30.74
C GLY A 80 18.52 -0.63 31.27
N ASP A 81 17.53 -0.71 32.16
CA ASP A 81 17.01 -1.94 32.73
C ASP A 81 15.59 -2.24 32.19
N ASN A 82 15.47 -3.17 31.25
CA ASN A 82 14.19 -3.59 30.68
C ASN A 82 13.20 -4.16 31.72
N GLY A 83 13.66 -4.49 32.93
CA GLY A 83 12.83 -4.99 34.03
C GLY A 83 12.16 -3.86 34.84
N THR A 84 12.60 -2.62 34.67
CA THR A 84 11.96 -1.44 35.25
C THR A 84 11.14 -0.69 34.19
N PHE A 85 10.25 0.19 34.61
CA PHE A 85 9.44 0.98 33.66
C PHE A 85 8.86 2.23 34.30
N TRP A 86 8.73 3.28 33.52
CA TRP A 86 7.84 4.40 33.83
C TRP A 86 6.38 3.94 33.74
N HIS A 87 5.56 4.42 34.66
CA HIS A 87 4.12 4.26 34.63
C HIS A 87 3.43 5.51 35.16
N THR A 88 2.37 5.96 34.49
CA THR A 88 1.52 7.04 34.96
C THR A 88 0.87 6.72 36.29
N GLN A 89 0.49 7.74 37.04
CA GLN A 89 -0.09 7.60 38.36
C GLN A 89 -1.38 6.74 38.31
N TRP A 90 -1.44 5.72 39.17
CA TRP A 90 -2.66 4.91 39.40
C TRP A 90 -3.04 4.84 40.87
N THR A 91 -2.20 5.33 41.79
CA THR A 91 -2.44 5.36 43.23
C THR A 91 -2.85 6.74 43.65
N GLY A 92 -4.07 6.88 44.22
CA GLY A 92 -4.62 8.17 44.66
C GLY A 92 -5.22 9.05 43.55
N ALA A 93 -4.61 9.08 42.36
CA ALA A 93 -5.16 9.69 41.17
C ALA A 93 -4.99 8.72 39.98
N ASN A 94 -5.75 8.96 38.92
CA ASN A 94 -5.74 8.14 37.72
C ASN A 94 -6.06 9.04 36.52
N PRO A 95 -5.11 9.93 36.15
CA PRO A 95 -5.33 10.87 35.07
C PRO A 95 -5.55 10.11 33.75
N PRO A 96 -6.48 10.54 32.87
CA PRO A 96 -6.66 9.92 31.58
C PRO A 96 -5.61 10.40 30.57
N PRO A 97 -5.35 9.63 29.47
CA PRO A 97 -4.54 10.14 28.39
C PRO A 97 -5.16 11.41 27.75
N PRO A 98 -4.35 12.26 27.09
CA PRO A 98 -3.00 11.94 26.63
C PRO A 98 -1.94 12.07 27.72
N HIS A 99 -0.95 11.17 27.71
CA HIS A 99 0.23 11.25 28.57
C HIS A 99 1.47 11.52 27.74
N THR A 100 2.40 12.30 28.32
CA THR A 100 3.58 12.77 27.61
C THR A 100 4.85 12.48 28.40
N ILE A 101 5.84 11.91 27.72
CA ILE A 101 7.21 11.79 28.21
C ILE A 101 8.16 12.51 27.25
N THR A 102 9.03 13.34 27.80
CA THR A 102 9.96 14.20 27.04
C THR A 102 11.39 13.93 27.48
N LEU A 103 12.25 13.69 26.48
CA LEU A 103 13.69 13.52 26.62
C LEU A 103 14.42 14.78 26.27
N ASP A 104 15.41 15.18 27.06
CA ASP A 104 16.48 16.07 26.69
C ASP A 104 17.78 15.28 26.56
N MET A 105 18.31 15.19 25.37
CA MET A 105 19.54 14.44 25.07
C MET A 105 20.81 15.18 25.46
N GLY A 106 20.69 16.40 26.07
CA GLY A 106 21.81 17.21 26.51
C GLY A 106 22.57 17.91 25.38
N SER A 107 22.55 17.36 24.18
CA SER A 107 23.20 17.88 22.97
C SER A 107 22.36 17.65 21.72
N THR A 108 22.71 18.35 20.64
CA THR A 108 22.04 18.24 19.35
C THR A 108 22.57 17.04 18.57
N HIS A 109 21.65 16.23 18.00
CA HIS A 109 21.93 15.06 17.18
C HIS A 109 21.15 15.09 15.86
N ASN A 110 21.57 14.31 14.89
CA ASN A 110 20.87 14.11 13.59
C ASN A 110 19.92 12.92 13.73
N VAL A 111 18.77 13.13 14.33
CA VAL A 111 17.83 12.07 14.72
C VAL A 111 16.98 11.62 13.53
N ASN A 112 16.87 10.29 13.32
CA ASN A 112 16.03 9.66 12.29
C ASN A 112 15.06 8.60 12.81
N GLY A 113 14.95 8.44 14.12
CA GLY A 113 13.99 7.50 14.72
C GLY A 113 14.02 7.49 16.24
N ILE A 114 12.92 6.99 16.78
CA ILE A 114 12.71 6.77 18.21
C ILE A 114 12.18 5.35 18.40
N SER A 115 12.65 4.65 19.46
CA SER A 115 12.08 3.37 19.87
C SER A 115 11.43 3.47 21.24
N VAL A 116 10.38 2.67 21.41
CA VAL A 116 9.63 2.51 22.66
C VAL A 116 9.53 1.04 22.98
N LEU A 117 10.12 0.58 24.08
CA LEU A 117 9.93 -0.74 24.62
C LEU A 117 8.78 -0.68 25.63
N PRO A 118 7.66 -1.41 25.43
CA PRO A 118 6.62 -1.56 26.44
C PRO A 118 7.15 -2.23 27.70
N ARG A 119 6.46 -2.10 28.85
CA ARG A 119 6.81 -2.84 30.08
C ARG A 119 6.90 -4.35 29.83
N GLN A 120 7.84 -5.03 30.47
CA GLN A 120 8.21 -6.43 30.21
C GLN A 120 7.89 -7.40 31.34
N ASP A 121 7.13 -6.99 32.35
CA ASP A 121 6.78 -7.80 33.53
C ASP A 121 5.57 -8.74 33.33
N GLY A 122 5.18 -9.02 32.05
CA GLY A 122 4.04 -9.86 31.71
C GLY A 122 2.68 -9.14 31.80
N ASN A 123 2.64 -7.87 32.19
CA ASN A 123 1.42 -7.07 32.25
C ASN A 123 1.34 -6.10 31.06
N GLN A 124 0.17 -6.02 30.44
CA GLN A 124 -0.07 -5.18 29.26
C GLN A 124 -0.61 -3.78 29.62
N HIS A 125 -0.89 -3.50 30.90
CA HIS A 125 -1.44 -2.21 31.31
C HIS A 125 -0.47 -1.07 30.99
N GLY A 126 -0.97 -0.08 30.27
CA GLY A 126 -0.21 1.08 29.85
C GLY A 126 0.55 0.92 28.53
N TRP A 127 0.44 -0.21 27.83
CA TRP A 127 1.01 -0.31 26.49
C TRP A 127 0.35 0.72 25.56
N ILE A 128 1.18 1.49 24.88
CA ILE A 128 0.72 2.58 24.03
C ILE A 128 0.17 2.02 22.72
N ALA A 129 -1.07 2.39 22.40
CA ALA A 129 -1.69 2.11 21.11
C ALA A 129 -1.56 3.32 20.18
N ARG A 130 -2.49 4.30 20.24
CA ARG A 130 -2.38 5.54 19.47
C ARG A 130 -1.34 6.46 20.09
N HIS A 131 -0.52 7.06 19.24
CA HIS A 131 0.60 7.88 19.68
C HIS A 131 0.89 9.04 18.72
N GLU A 132 1.68 9.99 19.23
CA GLU A 132 2.35 11.03 18.48
C GLU A 132 3.82 11.07 18.95
N VAL A 133 4.74 11.07 18.00
CA VAL A 133 6.17 11.27 18.25
C VAL A 133 6.58 12.60 17.65
N ALA A 134 7.21 13.45 18.46
CA ALA A 134 7.66 14.77 18.04
C ALA A 134 9.10 15.01 18.47
N VAL A 135 9.79 15.88 17.74
CA VAL A 135 11.17 16.30 18.04
C VAL A 135 11.27 17.82 18.08
N SER A 136 12.30 18.35 18.77
CA SER A 136 12.50 19.79 18.85
C SER A 136 13.99 20.14 18.98
N PRO A 137 14.46 21.22 18.35
CA PRO A 137 15.81 21.72 18.56
C PRO A 137 15.98 22.45 19.90
N ASP A 138 14.93 23.03 20.47
CA ASP A 138 14.96 23.96 21.57
C ASP A 138 14.01 23.65 22.74
N GLY A 139 13.22 22.56 22.64
CA GLY A 139 12.22 22.16 23.63
C GLY A 139 10.92 22.94 23.59
N ASN A 140 10.80 23.95 22.71
CA ASN A 140 9.62 24.81 22.59
C ASN A 140 8.92 24.62 21.23
N ASN A 141 9.68 24.55 20.15
CA ASN A 141 9.17 24.39 18.81
C ASN A 141 9.20 22.90 18.43
N TRP A 142 8.03 22.26 18.40
CA TRP A 142 7.90 20.82 18.19
C TRP A 142 7.41 20.50 16.76
N GLU A 143 8.12 19.60 16.10
CA GLU A 143 7.72 19.03 14.82
C GLU A 143 7.24 17.58 15.04
N VAL A 144 6.04 17.25 14.59
CA VAL A 144 5.49 15.89 14.63
C VAL A 144 6.12 15.06 13.53
N MET A 145 6.80 13.98 13.91
CA MET A 145 7.54 13.11 13.00
C MET A 145 6.85 11.76 12.74
N ALA A 146 6.06 11.28 13.70
CA ALA A 146 5.26 10.08 13.52
C ALA A 146 3.95 10.15 14.29
N VAL A 147 2.93 9.49 13.73
CA VAL A 147 1.60 9.33 14.30
C VAL A 147 1.08 7.92 14.00
N GLY A 148 -0.03 7.53 14.61
CA GLY A 148 -0.71 6.31 14.24
C GLY A 148 -0.97 5.38 15.40
N ASN A 149 -0.95 4.08 15.12
CA ASN A 149 -1.26 3.05 16.10
C ASN A 149 -0.19 1.95 16.01
N TRP A 150 0.51 1.67 17.11
CA TRP A 150 1.49 0.60 17.16
C TRP A 150 0.86 -0.80 17.25
N PRO A 151 1.56 -1.86 16.81
CA PRO A 151 1.14 -3.24 17.05
C PRO A 151 0.92 -3.52 18.54
N LEU A 152 -0.12 -4.31 18.84
CA LEU A 152 -0.55 -4.60 20.22
C LEU A 152 0.21 -5.79 20.82
N ASP A 153 1.53 -5.70 20.85
CA ASP A 153 2.44 -6.72 21.39
C ASP A 153 3.48 -6.09 22.32
N GLY A 154 4.24 -6.92 23.05
CA GLY A 154 5.30 -6.50 23.98
C GLY A 154 6.64 -6.18 23.33
N LEU A 155 6.72 -6.13 21.99
CA LEU A 155 7.96 -5.91 21.26
C LEU A 155 8.29 -4.42 21.16
N THR A 156 9.55 -4.11 20.89
CA THR A 156 9.99 -2.72 20.66
C THR A 156 9.23 -2.10 19.47
N LYS A 157 8.67 -0.93 19.69
CA LYS A 157 8.01 -0.09 18.67
C LYS A 157 9.00 0.89 18.11
N TYR A 158 8.92 1.15 16.81
CA TYR A 158 9.74 2.15 16.13
C TYR A 158 8.88 3.23 15.50
N ALA A 159 9.37 4.46 15.59
CA ALA A 159 8.92 5.61 14.81
C ALA A 159 10.12 6.07 13.99
N ASN A 160 10.20 5.64 12.73
CA ASN A 160 11.27 6.00 11.80
C ASN A 160 10.84 7.22 10.99
N PHE A 161 11.72 8.16 10.72
CA PHE A 161 11.39 9.39 9.99
C PHE A 161 12.60 10.03 9.31
N GLU A 162 12.33 11.03 8.48
CA GLU A 162 13.38 11.84 7.84
C GLU A 162 14.25 12.54 8.89
N THR A 163 15.56 12.52 8.68
CA THR A 163 16.54 13.08 9.64
C THR A 163 16.21 14.51 10.02
N ARG A 164 16.28 14.80 11.32
CA ARG A 164 16.14 16.15 11.90
C ARG A 164 17.28 16.46 12.87
N LYS A 165 17.77 17.69 12.82
CA LYS A 165 18.82 18.18 13.73
C LYS A 165 18.18 18.73 14.98
N VAL A 166 18.13 17.94 16.07
CA VAL A 166 17.34 18.20 17.28
C VAL A 166 18.06 17.77 18.55
N ARG A 167 17.65 18.36 19.69
CA ARG A 167 18.11 18.00 21.03
C ARG A 167 17.03 17.30 21.85
N TYR A 168 15.76 17.52 21.55
CA TYR A 168 14.65 17.00 22.35
C TYR A 168 13.83 16.01 21.52
N ALA A 169 13.33 14.97 22.21
CA ALA A 169 12.38 14.00 21.66
C ALA A 169 11.20 13.82 22.62
N ARG A 170 10.00 13.59 22.09
CA ARG A 170 8.79 13.47 22.88
C ARG A 170 7.90 12.35 22.33
N VAL A 171 7.42 11.51 23.24
CA VAL A 171 6.37 10.52 22.94
C VAL A 171 5.11 10.92 23.69
N LYS A 172 4.00 11.01 23.00
CA LYS A 172 2.68 11.29 23.53
C LYS A 172 1.77 10.10 23.28
N ALA A 173 1.36 9.45 24.35
CA ALA A 173 0.41 8.36 24.34
C ALA A 173 -1.02 8.93 24.28
N LEU A 174 -1.76 8.62 23.23
CA LEU A 174 -3.13 9.09 23.02
C LEU A 174 -4.16 8.08 23.52
N THR A 175 -3.86 6.77 23.41
CA THR A 175 -4.67 5.69 23.97
C THR A 175 -3.79 4.51 24.39
N GLU A 176 -4.31 3.73 25.30
CA GLU A 176 -3.76 2.45 25.75
C GLU A 176 -4.49 1.30 25.06
N ILE A 177 -3.85 0.14 24.89
CA ILE A 177 -4.37 -1.01 24.13
C ILE A 177 -5.69 -1.59 24.64
N GLY A 178 -5.97 -1.50 25.93
CA GLY A 178 -7.19 -1.98 26.57
C GLY A 178 -8.21 -0.89 26.86
N GLY A 179 -7.91 0.36 26.48
CA GLY A 179 -8.76 1.53 26.77
C GLY A 179 -8.65 2.01 28.23
N ASN A 180 -7.62 1.57 28.97
CA ASN A 180 -7.35 2.02 30.32
C ASN A 180 -6.72 3.42 30.34
N PRO A 181 -6.83 4.17 31.44
CA PRO A 181 -6.26 5.51 31.55
C PRO A 181 -4.76 5.52 31.88
N TRP A 182 -4.01 4.52 31.51
CA TRP A 182 -2.61 4.33 31.90
C TRP A 182 -1.66 4.43 30.71
N THR A 183 -0.39 4.74 31.03
CA THR A 183 0.72 4.62 30.08
C THR A 183 1.94 4.07 30.81
N SER A 184 2.66 3.17 30.18
CA SER A 184 3.90 2.60 30.69
C SER A 184 4.93 2.44 29.58
N VAL A 185 6.22 2.64 29.91
CA VAL A 185 7.36 2.47 29.00
C VAL A 185 8.52 1.91 29.80
N ALA A 186 9.06 0.77 29.36
CA ALA A 186 10.29 0.22 29.96
C ALA A 186 11.50 1.01 29.49
N GLU A 187 11.64 1.22 28.17
CA GLU A 187 12.82 1.89 27.62
C GLU A 187 12.47 2.79 26.42
N LEU A 188 13.09 3.95 26.38
CA LEU A 188 13.12 4.84 25.23
C LEU A 188 14.51 4.83 24.59
N GLY A 189 14.57 4.74 23.28
CA GLY A 189 15.79 4.89 22.50
C GLY A 189 15.62 5.98 21.44
N VAL A 190 16.71 6.64 21.10
CA VAL A 190 16.77 7.61 19.99
C VAL A 190 17.92 7.23 19.08
N PHE A 191 17.73 7.40 17.77
CA PHE A 191 18.68 6.97 16.74
C PHE A 191 19.27 8.18 16.02
N ASP A 192 20.60 8.20 15.88
CA ASP A 192 21.34 9.17 15.09
C ASP A 192 21.63 8.60 13.70
N ALA A 193 21.25 9.32 12.67
CA ALA A 193 21.48 8.95 11.27
C ALA A 193 22.96 9.05 10.84
N GLY A 194 23.80 9.74 11.61
CA GLY A 194 25.19 10.03 11.25
C GLY A 194 25.34 10.98 10.06
N ALA A 195 24.27 11.47 9.49
CA ALA A 195 24.23 12.36 8.32
C ALA A 195 23.33 13.57 8.58
N GLU A 196 23.70 14.72 8.04
CA GLU A 196 22.90 15.95 8.14
C GLU A 196 21.53 15.79 7.44
N PRO A 197 20.48 16.49 7.92
CA PRO A 197 19.19 16.56 7.25
C PRO A 197 19.32 17.04 5.81
N THR A 198 18.58 16.42 4.91
CA THR A 198 18.52 16.85 3.51
C THR A 198 17.64 18.09 3.38
N ALA A 199 18.18 19.15 2.79
CA ALA A 199 17.41 20.36 2.53
C ALA A 199 16.34 20.13 1.47
N TYR A 200 15.21 20.85 1.58
CA TYR A 200 14.19 20.86 0.55
C TYR A 200 14.75 21.35 -0.79
N VAL A 201 14.39 20.66 -1.86
CA VAL A 201 14.75 21.05 -3.23
C VAL A 201 13.45 21.25 -4.03
N ALA A 202 13.29 22.46 -4.59
CA ALA A 202 12.12 22.82 -5.37
C ALA A 202 11.81 21.82 -6.49
N GLY A 203 10.55 21.46 -6.64
CA GLY A 203 10.08 20.49 -7.64
C GLY A 203 10.35 19.03 -7.32
N LYS A 204 11.14 18.71 -6.28
CA LYS A 204 11.46 17.32 -5.89
C LYS A 204 10.38 16.68 -4.98
N GLY A 205 9.40 17.46 -4.53
CA GLY A 205 8.45 17.00 -3.53
C GLY A 205 9.06 16.87 -2.14
N ARG A 206 8.28 16.32 -1.21
CA ARG A 206 8.74 16.03 0.17
C ARG A 206 7.95 14.90 0.78
N TRP A 207 8.55 14.19 1.73
CA TRP A 207 7.90 13.20 2.58
C TRP A 207 7.29 13.87 3.82
N GLY A 208 6.12 13.41 4.23
CA GLY A 208 5.46 13.82 5.47
C GLY A 208 5.84 12.94 6.67
N PRO A 209 5.21 13.17 7.83
CA PRO A 209 5.36 12.32 9.00
C PRO A 209 5.06 10.86 8.69
N THR A 210 5.70 9.97 9.43
CA THR A 210 5.45 8.53 9.36
C THR A 210 4.11 8.20 10.02
N ILE A 211 3.34 7.33 9.38
CA ILE A 211 2.09 6.79 9.91
C ILE A 211 2.37 5.35 10.32
N ASN A 212 2.33 5.07 11.62
CA ASN A 212 2.48 3.71 12.12
C ASN A 212 1.14 2.95 12.04
N PHE A 213 1.21 1.70 11.61
CA PHE A 213 0.07 0.79 11.50
C PHE A 213 0.25 -0.40 12.46
N PRO A 214 -0.84 -0.94 13.02
CA PRO A 214 -0.77 -2.13 13.88
C PRO A 214 -0.60 -3.43 13.09
N THR A 215 -0.55 -3.37 11.78
CA THR A 215 -0.33 -4.50 10.85
C THR A 215 0.55 -4.06 9.69
N VAL A 216 1.36 -4.96 9.12
CA VAL A 216 2.19 -4.64 7.95
C VAL A 216 1.29 -4.41 6.72
N PRO A 217 1.35 -3.22 6.07
CA PRO A 217 0.58 -2.93 4.86
C PRO A 217 1.11 -3.72 3.65
N VAL A 218 0.46 -4.81 3.24
CA VAL A 218 0.87 -5.60 2.06
C VAL A 218 -0.10 -5.48 0.88
N ALA A 219 -1.31 -5.02 1.17
CA ALA A 219 -2.31 -4.69 0.17
C ALA A 219 -3.14 -3.51 0.68
N GLY A 220 -3.73 -2.76 -0.22
CA GLY A 220 -4.54 -1.61 0.18
C GLY A 220 -5.36 -0.98 -0.93
N MET A 221 -6.30 -0.15 -0.52
CA MET A 221 -7.20 0.62 -1.37
C MET A 221 -7.58 1.94 -0.70
N VAL A 222 -8.05 2.88 -1.50
CA VAL A 222 -8.67 4.12 -1.00
C VAL A 222 -10.19 3.94 -1.03
N ASP A 223 -10.86 4.22 0.07
CA ASP A 223 -12.30 4.36 0.09
C ASP A 223 -12.70 5.73 -0.50
N PRO A 224 -13.32 5.75 -1.68
CA PRO A 224 -13.65 7.00 -2.34
C PRO A 224 -14.71 7.83 -1.62
N LEU A 225 -15.53 7.22 -0.75
CA LEU A 225 -16.64 7.90 -0.08
C LEU A 225 -16.20 8.54 1.24
N SER A 226 -15.34 7.88 2.00
CA SER A 226 -14.82 8.41 3.26
C SER A 226 -13.45 9.11 3.11
N GLY A 227 -12.71 8.83 2.05
CA GLY A 227 -11.32 9.28 1.87
C GLY A 227 -10.30 8.49 2.68
N LYS A 228 -10.74 7.52 3.49
CA LYS A 228 -9.86 6.66 4.29
C LYS A 228 -9.08 5.70 3.40
N VAL A 229 -7.90 5.32 3.86
CA VAL A 229 -7.12 4.23 3.26
C VAL A 229 -7.36 2.97 4.07
N ILE A 230 -7.68 1.88 3.39
CA ILE A 230 -7.83 0.56 4.00
C ILE A 230 -6.65 -0.29 3.54
N ILE A 231 -5.92 -0.85 4.50
CA ILE A 231 -4.79 -1.74 4.28
C ILE A 231 -5.03 -3.07 4.98
N TRP A 232 -4.35 -4.12 4.51
CA TRP A 232 -4.38 -5.41 5.21
C TRP A 232 -3.08 -6.18 5.04
N SER A 233 -2.90 -7.19 5.90
CA SER A 233 -1.76 -8.11 5.91
C SER A 233 -2.19 -9.53 5.55
N ALA A 234 -2.23 -10.42 6.52
CA ALA A 234 -2.59 -11.83 6.42
C ALA A 234 -3.45 -12.25 7.62
N TYR A 235 -3.58 -13.56 7.85
CA TYR A 235 -4.19 -14.11 9.06
C TYR A 235 -3.54 -13.62 10.35
N ALA A 236 -2.32 -13.10 10.26
CA ALA A 236 -1.58 -12.45 11.34
C ALA A 236 -1.11 -11.06 10.91
N TYR A 237 -0.82 -10.20 11.90
CA TYR A 237 -0.46 -8.79 11.68
C TYR A 237 0.97 -8.61 11.13
N ASN A 238 1.87 -9.60 11.34
CA ASN A 238 3.30 -9.57 11.01
C ASN A 238 3.79 -10.79 10.22
N ASN A 239 2.94 -11.79 9.98
CA ASN A 239 3.34 -13.06 9.38
C ASN A 239 2.27 -13.60 8.43
N TYR A 240 2.69 -14.21 7.33
CA TYR A 240 1.80 -14.85 6.37
C TYR A 240 1.78 -16.39 6.48
N LEU A 241 2.76 -16.99 7.19
CA LEU A 241 2.85 -18.43 7.40
C LEU A 241 1.98 -18.84 8.58
N GLY A 242 0.93 -19.61 8.33
CA GLY A 242 0.05 -20.12 9.38
C GLY A 242 -0.96 -21.13 8.89
N SER A 243 -1.70 -21.71 9.81
CA SER A 243 -2.70 -22.75 9.55
C SER A 243 -4.14 -22.25 9.61
N SER A 244 -4.38 -21.02 10.07
CA SER A 244 -5.71 -20.41 10.12
C SER A 244 -5.90 -19.56 8.88
N PHE A 245 -6.79 -19.97 7.98
CA PHE A 245 -7.08 -19.29 6.73
C PHE A 245 -8.46 -18.63 6.75
N ASP A 246 -8.97 -18.32 7.94
CA ASP A 246 -10.34 -17.91 8.21
C ASP A 246 -10.49 -16.41 8.48
N ARG A 247 -9.40 -15.65 8.49
CA ARG A 247 -9.41 -14.22 8.84
C ARG A 247 -8.26 -13.46 8.21
N VAL A 248 -8.35 -12.12 8.29
CA VAL A 248 -7.27 -11.21 7.90
C VAL A 248 -7.21 -9.99 8.83
N PHE A 249 -6.00 -9.57 9.16
CA PHE A 249 -5.76 -8.32 9.89
C PHE A 249 -5.82 -7.14 8.93
N THR A 250 -6.66 -6.17 9.23
CA THR A 250 -6.84 -4.94 8.46
C THR A 250 -6.65 -3.70 9.34
N SER A 251 -6.38 -2.57 8.73
CA SER A 251 -6.42 -1.27 9.37
C SER A 251 -7.01 -0.23 8.43
N SER A 252 -7.73 0.74 8.96
CA SER A 252 -8.12 1.94 8.23
C SER A 252 -7.36 3.15 8.77
N TRP A 253 -6.85 3.99 7.87
CA TRP A 253 -6.22 5.26 8.19
C TRP A 253 -7.03 6.41 7.62
N ASP A 254 -7.33 7.40 8.45
CA ASP A 254 -7.99 8.64 8.04
C ASP A 254 -6.94 9.74 7.83
N PRO A 255 -6.68 10.17 6.58
CA PRO A 255 -5.70 11.22 6.30
C PRO A 255 -6.04 12.60 6.88
N ALA A 256 -7.30 12.84 7.27
CA ALA A 256 -7.73 14.13 7.82
C ALA A 256 -7.43 14.25 9.33
N THR A 257 -7.49 13.14 10.06
CA THR A 257 -7.30 13.11 11.53
C THR A 257 -6.03 12.36 11.95
N ASN A 258 -5.39 11.63 11.04
CA ASN A 258 -4.32 10.66 11.28
C ASN A 258 -4.73 9.49 12.19
N ASP A 259 -6.03 9.23 12.34
CA ASP A 259 -6.52 8.08 13.10
C ASP A 259 -6.25 6.79 12.33
N VAL A 260 -5.68 5.81 13.02
CA VAL A 260 -5.48 4.46 12.52
C VAL A 260 -6.28 3.50 13.38
N GLU A 261 -7.22 2.79 12.76
CA GLU A 261 -8.12 1.87 13.44
C GLU A 261 -7.86 0.43 12.97
N PRO A 262 -7.40 -0.47 13.85
CA PRO A 262 -7.25 -1.88 13.53
C PRO A 262 -8.61 -2.58 13.48
N LYS A 263 -8.73 -3.57 12.60
CA LYS A 263 -9.87 -4.47 12.53
C LYS A 263 -9.44 -5.86 12.06
N ILE A 264 -9.93 -6.90 12.72
CA ILE A 264 -9.86 -8.27 12.22
C ILE A 264 -11.14 -8.52 11.42
N VAL A 265 -10.98 -9.04 10.21
CA VAL A 265 -12.07 -9.51 9.36
C VAL A 265 -12.06 -11.04 9.42
N ASP A 266 -13.00 -11.62 10.12
CA ASP A 266 -13.17 -13.05 10.40
C ASP A 266 -14.57 -13.57 9.99
N ASP A 267 -15.42 -12.67 9.47
CA ASP A 267 -16.77 -12.96 9.02
C ASP A 267 -16.85 -13.35 7.53
N THR A 268 -15.73 -13.39 6.84
CA THR A 268 -15.64 -13.78 5.42
C THR A 268 -14.90 -15.09 5.19
N ASP A 269 -14.36 -15.70 6.22
CA ASP A 269 -13.63 -16.98 6.18
C ASP A 269 -12.51 -16.94 5.11
N HIS A 270 -11.76 -15.82 5.06
CA HIS A 270 -10.79 -15.52 4.01
C HIS A 270 -9.53 -14.86 4.55
N ASP A 271 -8.40 -15.57 4.50
CA ASP A 271 -7.08 -14.95 4.59
C ASP A 271 -6.71 -14.36 3.23
N MET A 272 -6.87 -13.04 3.12
CA MET A 272 -6.68 -12.26 1.88
C MET A 272 -5.21 -11.93 1.58
N PHE A 273 -4.25 -12.72 2.04
CA PHE A 273 -2.84 -12.52 1.75
C PHE A 273 -2.51 -12.96 0.32
N CYS A 274 -1.77 -12.13 -0.42
CA CYS A 274 -1.36 -12.37 -1.81
C CYS A 274 -2.53 -12.56 -2.80
N PRO A 275 -3.55 -11.69 -2.76
CA PRO A 275 -4.74 -11.82 -3.57
C PRO A 275 -4.59 -11.23 -4.96
N GLY A 276 -5.56 -11.52 -5.84
CA GLY A 276 -5.94 -10.63 -6.93
C GLY A 276 -6.94 -9.58 -6.42
N ILE A 277 -6.79 -8.34 -6.86
CA ILE A 277 -7.66 -7.24 -6.40
C ILE A 277 -8.13 -6.43 -7.60
N SER A 278 -9.45 -6.18 -7.70
CA SER A 278 -10.03 -5.27 -8.72
C SER A 278 -11.36 -4.70 -8.26
N MET A 279 -11.71 -3.50 -8.72
CA MET A 279 -13.01 -2.90 -8.48
C MET A 279 -14.03 -3.39 -9.52
N ASP A 280 -15.15 -3.98 -9.11
CA ASP A 280 -16.20 -4.45 -10.01
C ASP A 280 -17.08 -3.31 -10.59
N GLY A 281 -17.97 -3.67 -11.50
CA GLY A 281 -18.88 -2.70 -12.13
C GLY A 281 -19.91 -2.06 -11.21
N LYS A 282 -20.13 -2.61 -10.01
CA LYS A 282 -20.95 -2.01 -8.95
C LYS A 282 -20.15 -1.07 -8.04
N GLY A 283 -18.85 -0.93 -8.28
CA GLY A 283 -17.96 -0.11 -7.47
C GLY A 283 -17.47 -0.77 -6.18
N ARG A 284 -17.60 -2.10 -6.03
CA ARG A 284 -17.07 -2.85 -4.90
C ARG A 284 -15.66 -3.35 -5.22
N VAL A 285 -14.79 -3.44 -4.23
CA VAL A 285 -13.50 -4.08 -4.40
C VAL A 285 -13.66 -5.59 -4.23
N VAL A 286 -13.20 -6.35 -5.21
CA VAL A 286 -13.21 -7.81 -5.26
C VAL A 286 -11.82 -8.31 -4.94
N VAL A 287 -11.65 -8.97 -3.80
CA VAL A 287 -10.41 -9.58 -3.32
C VAL A 287 -10.53 -11.09 -3.47
N THR A 288 -9.59 -11.71 -4.17
CA THR A 288 -9.71 -13.11 -4.59
C THR A 288 -8.48 -13.93 -4.24
N GLY A 289 -8.67 -15.17 -3.82
CA GLY A 289 -7.60 -16.14 -3.62
C GLY A 289 -6.57 -15.71 -2.58
N GLY A 290 -5.34 -16.11 -2.81
CA GLY A 290 -4.25 -15.90 -1.86
C GLY A 290 -4.05 -17.13 -0.97
N ASN A 291 -3.82 -16.96 0.33
CA ASN A 291 -3.72 -18.09 1.25
C ASN A 291 -5.01 -18.92 1.23
N SER A 292 -6.17 -18.30 1.28
CA SER A 292 -7.47 -18.97 1.10
C SER A 292 -7.82 -19.07 -0.37
N LYS A 293 -7.16 -19.97 -1.06
CA LYS A 293 -6.99 -20.11 -2.52
C LYS A 293 -8.24 -20.08 -3.39
N TYR A 294 -9.44 -20.36 -2.86
CA TYR A 294 -10.70 -20.33 -3.60
C TYR A 294 -11.58 -19.13 -3.22
N LYS A 295 -11.30 -18.49 -2.10
CA LYS A 295 -12.19 -17.49 -1.51
C LYS A 295 -12.27 -16.21 -2.32
N THR A 296 -13.41 -15.56 -2.22
CA THR A 296 -13.65 -14.20 -2.70
C THR A 296 -14.25 -13.39 -1.57
N THR A 297 -13.71 -12.21 -1.33
CA THR A 297 -14.28 -11.22 -0.40
C THR A 297 -14.53 -9.93 -1.14
N LEU A 298 -15.67 -9.30 -0.88
CA LEU A 298 -16.08 -8.03 -1.46
C LEU A 298 -16.00 -6.93 -0.40
N TYR A 299 -15.46 -5.78 -0.74
CA TYR A 299 -15.60 -4.58 0.09
C TYR A 299 -16.60 -3.63 -0.55
N ASP A 300 -17.66 -3.32 0.19
CA ASP A 300 -18.73 -2.42 -0.24
C ASP A 300 -18.56 -1.05 0.39
N PHE A 301 -18.18 -0.05 -0.39
CA PHE A 301 -17.87 1.29 0.11
C PHE A 301 -19.08 1.98 0.79
N PRO A 302 -20.31 1.91 0.25
CA PRO A 302 -21.46 2.54 0.91
C PRO A 302 -21.74 2.02 2.31
N SER A 303 -21.58 0.73 2.55
CA SER A 303 -21.80 0.12 3.87
C SER A 303 -20.53 0.01 4.72
N GLN A 304 -19.36 0.23 4.13
CA GLN A 304 -18.02 0.04 4.74
C GLN A 304 -17.84 -1.38 5.33
N LYS A 305 -18.34 -2.38 4.62
CA LYS A 305 -18.33 -3.77 5.07
C LYS A 305 -17.56 -4.68 4.12
N TRP A 306 -16.86 -5.63 4.71
CA TRP A 306 -16.39 -6.83 4.05
C TRP A 306 -17.55 -7.83 3.96
N ILE A 307 -17.69 -8.48 2.81
CA ILE A 307 -18.81 -9.38 2.51
C ILE A 307 -18.24 -10.62 1.83
N ALA A 308 -18.58 -11.82 2.33
CA ALA A 308 -18.19 -13.06 1.68
C ALA A 308 -18.80 -13.15 0.27
N GLY A 309 -17.96 -13.43 -0.71
CA GLY A 309 -18.35 -13.66 -2.10
C GLY A 309 -18.40 -15.16 -2.44
N PRO A 310 -18.76 -15.49 -3.69
CA PRO A 310 -18.73 -16.88 -4.17
C PRO A 310 -17.31 -17.38 -4.36
N ASP A 311 -17.06 -18.65 -4.07
CA ASP A 311 -15.76 -19.29 -4.30
C ASP A 311 -15.41 -19.33 -5.80
N MET A 312 -14.13 -19.05 -6.12
CA MET A 312 -13.55 -19.25 -7.44
C MET A 312 -13.61 -20.74 -7.85
N LYS A 313 -13.49 -21.02 -9.14
CA LYS A 313 -13.47 -22.38 -9.66
C LYS A 313 -12.06 -22.98 -9.64
N VAL A 314 -11.04 -22.14 -9.74
CA VAL A 314 -9.62 -22.52 -9.80
C VAL A 314 -8.91 -21.94 -8.57
N PRO A 315 -8.14 -22.76 -7.81
CA PRO A 315 -7.40 -22.26 -6.64
C PRO A 315 -6.24 -21.37 -7.10
N ARG A 316 -6.08 -20.19 -6.49
CA ARG A 316 -5.07 -19.20 -6.90
C ARG A 316 -4.48 -18.45 -5.71
N GLY A 317 -3.21 -18.06 -5.85
CA GLY A 317 -2.54 -17.05 -5.03
C GLY A 317 -1.42 -16.39 -5.84
N TYR A 318 -1.22 -15.08 -5.72
CA TYR A 318 -0.41 -14.25 -6.61
C TYR A 318 -0.97 -14.11 -8.04
N GLN A 319 -2.23 -14.47 -8.24
CA GLN A 319 -2.91 -14.22 -9.50
C GLN A 319 -3.09 -12.74 -9.76
N SER A 320 -3.36 -12.41 -11.02
CA SER A 320 -3.72 -11.06 -11.43
C SER A 320 -5.19 -10.97 -11.77
N SER A 321 -5.77 -9.81 -11.56
CA SER A 321 -7.14 -9.52 -11.95
C SER A 321 -7.25 -8.16 -12.65
N ALA A 322 -8.31 -7.97 -13.42
CA ALA A 322 -8.65 -6.71 -14.08
C ALA A 322 -10.15 -6.57 -14.26
N THR A 323 -10.65 -5.35 -14.09
CA THR A 323 -12.03 -4.99 -14.41
C THR A 323 -12.21 -4.90 -15.92
N CYS A 324 -13.19 -5.60 -16.46
CA CYS A 324 -13.60 -5.51 -17.85
C CYS A 324 -14.50 -4.28 -18.11
N SER A 325 -14.62 -3.88 -19.38
CA SER A 325 -15.48 -2.73 -19.77
C SER A 325 -16.97 -2.92 -19.44
N ASP A 326 -17.41 -4.15 -19.24
CA ASP A 326 -18.79 -4.48 -18.82
C ASP A 326 -18.95 -4.66 -17.31
N GLY A 327 -17.94 -4.32 -16.54
CA GLY A 327 -17.93 -4.35 -15.07
C GLY A 327 -17.68 -5.71 -14.43
N ARG A 328 -17.47 -6.75 -15.21
CA ARG A 328 -17.02 -8.06 -14.72
C ARG A 328 -15.54 -8.01 -14.33
N VAL A 329 -15.09 -8.96 -13.49
CA VAL A 329 -13.67 -9.05 -13.07
C VAL A 329 -13.07 -10.33 -13.62
N PHE A 330 -12.08 -10.18 -14.49
CA PHE A 330 -11.27 -11.27 -15.04
C PHE A 330 -10.08 -11.56 -14.13
N THR A 331 -9.75 -12.87 -13.94
CA THR A 331 -8.55 -13.31 -13.21
C THR A 331 -7.88 -14.47 -13.93
N ILE A 332 -6.53 -14.56 -13.79
CA ILE A 332 -5.71 -15.59 -14.45
C ILE A 332 -4.39 -15.77 -13.70
N GLY A 333 -3.77 -16.95 -13.80
CA GLY A 333 -2.48 -17.25 -13.17
C GLY A 333 -2.60 -17.61 -11.70
N GLY A 334 -1.50 -17.53 -10.96
CA GLY A 334 -1.45 -17.68 -9.51
C GLY A 334 -1.17 -19.11 -9.06
N SER A 335 -0.21 -19.79 -9.64
CA SER A 335 0.22 -21.14 -9.26
C SER A 335 0.87 -21.24 -7.88
N TRP A 336 1.17 -20.11 -7.23
CA TRP A 336 1.71 -20.10 -5.88
C TRP A 336 0.77 -20.78 -4.85
N SER A 337 -0.54 -20.61 -4.99
CA SER A 337 -1.53 -21.34 -4.17
C SER A 337 -2.25 -22.41 -4.97
N GLY A 338 -2.46 -23.56 -4.35
CA GLY A 338 -3.10 -24.71 -4.96
C GLY A 338 -2.20 -25.52 -5.90
N GLY A 339 -0.93 -25.15 -6.04
CA GLY A 339 0.08 -25.87 -6.82
C GLY A 339 -0.16 -25.83 -8.33
N GLU A 340 0.64 -26.62 -9.05
CA GLU A 340 0.62 -26.75 -10.53
C GLU A 340 -0.41 -27.77 -11.02
N VAL A 341 -1.29 -28.28 -10.16
CA VAL A 341 -2.14 -29.45 -10.41
C VAL A 341 -3.10 -29.26 -11.58
N GLU A 342 -3.45 -27.99 -11.88
CA GLU A 342 -4.30 -27.64 -13.02
C GLU A 342 -3.79 -26.35 -13.67
N PRO A 343 -3.97 -26.18 -14.99
CA PRO A 343 -3.68 -24.90 -15.64
C PRO A 343 -4.48 -23.78 -14.95
N LYS A 344 -3.81 -22.71 -14.56
CA LYS A 344 -4.45 -21.53 -13.96
C LYS A 344 -5.05 -20.63 -15.05
N ASP A 345 -5.78 -21.25 -16.01
CA ASP A 345 -6.49 -20.56 -17.08
C ASP A 345 -7.49 -19.54 -16.52
N GLY A 346 -7.96 -18.63 -17.35
CA GLY A 346 -8.81 -17.53 -16.91
C GLY A 346 -10.14 -17.96 -16.33
N GLU A 347 -10.68 -17.13 -15.45
CA GLU A 347 -12.08 -17.16 -15.02
C GLU A 347 -12.60 -15.74 -14.83
N ILE A 348 -13.91 -15.56 -14.78
CA ILE A 348 -14.54 -14.25 -14.70
C ILE A 348 -15.65 -14.24 -13.65
N TYR A 349 -15.61 -13.21 -12.81
CA TYR A 349 -16.67 -12.88 -11.85
C TYR A 349 -17.66 -11.91 -12.46
N ASP A 350 -18.95 -12.26 -12.43
CA ASP A 350 -20.03 -11.34 -12.81
C ASP A 350 -20.73 -10.79 -11.54
N PRO A 351 -20.61 -9.49 -11.27
CA PRO A 351 -21.24 -8.87 -10.09
C PRO A 351 -22.77 -8.88 -10.14
N ARG A 352 -23.39 -9.06 -11.32
CA ARG A 352 -24.86 -9.11 -11.46
C ARG A 352 -25.42 -10.44 -10.99
N SER A 353 -24.79 -11.53 -11.35
CA SER A 353 -25.17 -12.90 -10.94
C SER A 353 -24.48 -13.33 -9.63
N ASN A 354 -23.47 -12.58 -9.17
CA ASN A 354 -22.61 -12.94 -8.04
C ASN A 354 -22.00 -14.35 -8.20
N ALA A 355 -21.40 -14.62 -9.34
CA ALA A 355 -20.89 -15.95 -9.67
C ALA A 355 -19.61 -15.92 -10.51
N TRP A 356 -18.75 -16.91 -10.32
CA TRP A 356 -17.58 -17.18 -11.13
C TRP A 356 -17.88 -18.16 -12.28
N THR A 357 -17.34 -17.88 -13.44
CA THR A 357 -17.40 -18.75 -14.63
C THR A 357 -15.98 -18.98 -15.14
N ALA A 358 -15.62 -20.25 -15.35
CA ALA A 358 -14.33 -20.62 -15.94
C ALA A 358 -14.26 -20.20 -17.43
N LEU A 359 -13.10 -19.75 -17.85
CA LEU A 359 -12.77 -19.36 -19.21
C LEU A 359 -11.62 -20.23 -19.75
N PRO A 360 -11.85 -21.50 -20.07
CA PRO A 360 -10.80 -22.44 -20.43
C PRO A 360 -10.06 -22.08 -21.73
N GLY A 361 -10.60 -21.19 -22.56
CA GLY A 361 -9.92 -20.63 -23.73
C GLY A 361 -8.96 -19.49 -23.41
N ALA A 362 -9.06 -18.87 -22.24
CA ALA A 362 -8.14 -17.85 -21.76
C ALA A 362 -6.90 -18.52 -21.13
N LYS A 363 -6.00 -19.02 -21.99
CA LYS A 363 -4.87 -19.87 -21.61
C LYS A 363 -3.80 -19.10 -20.83
N VAL A 364 -3.42 -19.60 -19.65
CA VAL A 364 -2.32 -19.07 -18.84
C VAL A 364 -0.96 -19.26 -19.51
N ALA A 365 -0.79 -20.32 -20.28
CA ALA A 365 0.46 -20.65 -20.95
C ALA A 365 1.03 -19.51 -21.82
N ASN A 366 0.15 -18.63 -22.33
CA ASN A 366 0.57 -17.51 -23.19
C ASN A 366 1.27 -16.37 -22.44
N LEU A 367 1.05 -16.24 -21.13
CA LEU A 367 1.59 -15.15 -20.32
C LEU A 367 2.81 -15.55 -19.46
N LEU A 368 3.17 -16.83 -19.46
CA LEU A 368 4.24 -17.33 -18.60
C LEU A 368 5.57 -16.64 -18.87
N THR A 369 6.27 -16.31 -17.79
CA THR A 369 7.65 -15.87 -17.83
C THR A 369 8.62 -17.06 -17.84
N ARG A 370 9.90 -16.78 -18.03
CA ARG A 370 10.99 -17.75 -17.90
C ARG A 370 11.62 -17.72 -16.51
N ASP A 371 10.80 -17.51 -15.48
CA ASP A 371 11.26 -17.47 -14.09
C ASP A 371 12.05 -18.73 -13.73
N ALA A 372 13.19 -18.57 -13.06
CA ALA A 372 14.09 -19.68 -12.69
C ALA A 372 13.46 -20.69 -11.72
N GLN A 373 12.37 -20.31 -11.02
CA GLN A 373 11.58 -21.20 -10.16
C GLN A 373 10.47 -21.95 -10.90
N GLY A 374 10.34 -21.76 -12.21
CA GLY A 374 9.36 -22.45 -13.04
C GLY A 374 7.93 -21.96 -12.85
N VAL A 375 6.96 -22.83 -13.15
CA VAL A 375 5.52 -22.50 -13.20
C VAL A 375 5.00 -21.89 -11.89
N TYR A 376 5.53 -22.33 -10.77
CA TYR A 376 5.21 -21.80 -9.44
C TYR A 376 5.31 -20.26 -9.34
N ARG A 377 6.19 -19.62 -10.11
CA ARG A 377 6.37 -18.17 -10.18
C ARG A 377 6.00 -17.55 -11.53
N SER A 378 6.12 -18.32 -12.62
CA SER A 378 6.03 -17.82 -14.00
C SER A 378 4.71 -17.15 -14.35
N ASP A 379 3.63 -17.43 -13.65
CA ASP A 379 2.29 -16.88 -13.87
C ASP A 379 1.84 -15.86 -12.82
N ASN A 380 2.78 -15.40 -11.97
CA ASN A 380 2.47 -14.46 -10.90
C ASN A 380 2.46 -13.01 -11.40
N HIS A 381 1.57 -12.20 -10.84
CA HIS A 381 1.51 -10.74 -11.01
C HIS A 381 1.51 -10.26 -12.46
N ALA A 382 0.75 -10.92 -13.35
CA ALA A 382 0.59 -10.46 -14.73
C ALA A 382 -0.01 -9.03 -14.78
N TRP A 383 0.48 -8.20 -15.70
CA TRP A 383 0.02 -6.83 -15.87
C TRP A 383 -1.20 -6.79 -16.78
N LEU A 384 -2.39 -6.73 -16.19
CA LEU A 384 -3.67 -6.84 -16.86
C LEU A 384 -4.40 -5.50 -16.92
N PHE A 385 -4.84 -5.11 -18.11
CA PHE A 385 -5.62 -3.89 -18.33
C PHE A 385 -6.92 -4.22 -19.05
N GLY A 386 -8.05 -4.04 -18.37
CA GLY A 386 -9.34 -4.11 -19.06
C GLY A 386 -9.43 -3.05 -20.16
N TRP A 387 -9.95 -3.46 -21.31
CA TRP A 387 -10.06 -2.62 -22.50
C TRP A 387 -11.43 -2.77 -23.14
N ARG A 388 -11.56 -2.29 -24.35
CA ARG A 388 -12.82 -2.25 -25.14
C ARG A 388 -13.42 -3.63 -25.33
N ASN A 389 -14.74 -3.70 -25.51
CA ASN A 389 -15.49 -4.92 -25.83
C ASN A 389 -15.28 -6.08 -24.82
N GLY A 390 -15.11 -5.78 -23.54
CA GLY A 390 -14.87 -6.79 -22.50
C GLY A 390 -13.52 -7.51 -22.62
N SER A 391 -12.58 -7.03 -23.45
CA SER A 391 -11.26 -7.61 -23.55
C SER A 391 -10.34 -7.17 -22.42
N VAL A 392 -9.29 -7.94 -22.17
CA VAL A 392 -8.20 -7.64 -21.25
C VAL A 392 -6.89 -7.76 -22.00
N PHE A 393 -6.07 -6.71 -21.91
CA PHE A 393 -4.73 -6.70 -22.46
C PHE A 393 -3.71 -7.07 -21.38
N GLN A 394 -2.84 -8.02 -21.66
CA GLN A 394 -1.72 -8.40 -20.81
C GLN A 394 -0.43 -7.77 -21.38
N ALA A 395 0.16 -6.85 -20.60
CA ALA A 395 1.34 -6.08 -20.97
C ALA A 395 2.68 -6.68 -20.52
N GLY A 396 2.62 -7.72 -19.70
CA GLY A 396 3.78 -8.37 -19.06
C GLY A 396 3.36 -9.16 -17.80
N PRO A 397 4.30 -9.54 -16.91
CA PRO A 397 5.76 -9.26 -16.89
C PRO A 397 6.59 -10.05 -17.91
N SER A 398 6.04 -11.11 -18.55
CA SER A 398 6.72 -11.77 -19.66
C SER A 398 6.98 -10.78 -20.81
N THR A 399 7.93 -11.09 -21.67
CA THR A 399 8.10 -10.32 -22.91
C THR A 399 6.93 -10.46 -23.86
N ALA A 400 6.20 -11.58 -23.81
CA ALA A 400 4.98 -11.79 -24.58
C ALA A 400 3.86 -10.86 -24.11
N MET A 401 3.10 -10.31 -25.05
CA MET A 401 1.86 -9.57 -24.82
C MET A 401 0.69 -10.30 -25.43
N ASN A 402 -0.47 -10.21 -24.79
CA ASN A 402 -1.65 -10.98 -25.23
C ASN A 402 -2.94 -10.18 -25.06
N TRP A 403 -3.90 -10.45 -25.94
CA TRP A 403 -5.30 -10.08 -25.76
C TRP A 403 -6.09 -11.28 -25.24
N TYR A 404 -6.82 -11.07 -24.15
CA TYR A 404 -7.77 -12.02 -23.62
C TYR A 404 -9.19 -11.56 -23.94
N THR A 405 -10.02 -12.46 -24.42
CA THR A 405 -11.46 -12.25 -24.62
C THR A 405 -12.24 -12.96 -23.52
N THR A 406 -13.26 -12.27 -22.98
CA THR A 406 -14.03 -12.74 -21.81
C THR A 406 -15.50 -13.02 -22.14
N GLY A 407 -15.84 -13.07 -23.42
CA GLY A 407 -17.20 -13.29 -23.92
C GLY A 407 -17.73 -14.71 -23.74
N SER A 408 -18.95 -14.97 -24.23
CA SER A 408 -19.56 -16.28 -24.28
C SER A 408 -18.69 -17.25 -25.11
N GLY A 409 -18.61 -18.52 -24.68
CA GLY A 409 -17.83 -19.54 -25.39
C GLY A 409 -16.53 -19.96 -24.71
N GLY A 410 -16.35 -19.61 -23.41
CA GLY A 410 -15.19 -20.08 -22.62
C GLY A 410 -13.95 -19.20 -22.71
N GLY A 411 -14.10 -17.96 -23.21
CA GLY A 411 -12.98 -17.02 -23.36
C GLY A 411 -12.03 -17.38 -24.50
N GLY A 412 -10.94 -16.63 -24.60
CA GLY A 412 -9.90 -16.86 -25.59
C GLY A 412 -8.65 -16.05 -25.32
N VAL A 413 -7.56 -16.42 -26.01
CA VAL A 413 -6.30 -15.66 -25.99
C VAL A 413 -5.79 -15.50 -27.41
N GLN A 414 -5.29 -14.30 -27.72
CA GLN A 414 -4.63 -13.99 -28.98
C GLN A 414 -3.29 -13.30 -28.67
N PRO A 415 -2.17 -13.83 -29.18
CA PRO A 415 -0.88 -13.15 -29.09
C PRO A 415 -0.93 -11.75 -29.69
N ALA A 416 -0.29 -10.80 -29.02
CA ALA A 416 -0.23 -9.37 -29.39
C ALA A 416 1.22 -8.86 -29.53
N GLY A 417 2.11 -9.73 -30.00
CA GLY A 417 3.52 -9.41 -30.17
C GLY A 417 4.33 -9.49 -28.87
N LYS A 418 5.46 -8.83 -28.84
CA LYS A 418 6.41 -8.85 -27.71
C LYS A 418 6.68 -7.43 -27.23
N ARG A 419 6.88 -7.30 -25.93
CA ARG A 419 7.35 -6.08 -25.29
C ARG A 419 8.87 -5.93 -25.49
N THR A 420 9.26 -5.86 -26.74
CA THR A 420 10.64 -5.63 -27.18
C THR A 420 10.67 -4.43 -28.08
N SER A 421 11.82 -3.82 -28.23
CA SER A 421 12.06 -2.75 -29.19
C SER A 421 13.35 -3.01 -29.96
N ASN A 422 13.75 -2.06 -30.79
CA ASN A 422 14.96 -2.12 -31.67
C ASN A 422 16.30 -2.25 -30.90
N ARG A 423 16.30 -2.42 -29.58
CA ARG A 423 17.50 -2.48 -28.74
C ARG A 423 17.92 -3.92 -28.34
N GLY A 424 17.25 -4.94 -28.84
CA GLY A 424 17.55 -6.35 -28.56
C GLY A 424 16.46 -7.04 -27.72
N ASP A 425 16.75 -8.27 -27.29
CA ASP A 425 15.84 -9.05 -26.46
C ASP A 425 15.82 -8.51 -25.03
N ASP A 426 14.68 -8.00 -24.62
CA ASP A 426 14.45 -7.64 -23.22
C ASP A 426 14.24 -8.89 -22.38
N PRO A 427 14.70 -8.90 -21.12
CA PRO A 427 14.33 -9.95 -20.19
C PRO A 427 12.87 -9.84 -19.78
N ASP A 428 12.33 -10.92 -19.20
CA ASP A 428 11.12 -10.85 -18.42
C ASP A 428 11.29 -9.88 -17.24
N SER A 429 10.22 -9.28 -16.76
CA SER A 429 10.23 -8.18 -15.79
C SER A 429 9.43 -8.53 -14.55
N MET A 430 9.73 -9.71 -13.95
CA MET A 430 9.07 -10.13 -12.71
C MET A 430 9.15 -9.02 -11.65
N CYS A 431 8.02 -8.75 -11.00
CA CYS A 431 7.92 -7.72 -9.96
C CYS A 431 8.33 -6.30 -10.43
N GLY A 432 8.20 -6.03 -11.74
CA GLY A 432 8.24 -4.68 -12.29
C GLY A 432 6.90 -3.98 -12.17
N ILE A 433 6.81 -2.75 -12.65
CA ILE A 433 5.61 -1.91 -12.60
C ILE A 433 4.94 -1.79 -13.97
N ALA A 434 3.59 -1.63 -13.96
CA ALA A 434 2.82 -1.29 -15.14
C ALA A 434 1.64 -0.38 -14.77
N VAL A 435 1.48 0.75 -15.47
CA VAL A 435 0.40 1.72 -15.24
C VAL A 435 -0.14 2.30 -16.52
N MET A 436 -1.47 2.55 -16.59
CA MET A 436 -2.11 3.24 -17.70
C MET A 436 -2.21 4.75 -17.40
N TYR A 437 -1.26 5.53 -17.91
CA TYR A 437 -1.17 6.97 -17.62
C TYR A 437 -2.05 7.85 -18.53
N ASP A 438 -2.54 7.31 -19.65
CA ASP A 438 -3.56 7.95 -20.50
C ASP A 438 -4.48 6.90 -21.13
N ALA A 439 -5.64 6.68 -20.52
CA ALA A 439 -6.61 5.71 -21.00
C ALA A 439 -7.29 6.14 -22.32
N THR A 440 -7.33 7.44 -22.65
CA THR A 440 -7.91 7.90 -23.92
C THR A 440 -7.07 7.52 -25.12
N GLN A 441 -5.75 7.40 -24.91
CA GLN A 441 -4.79 6.95 -25.91
C GLN A 441 -4.46 5.44 -25.77
N GLY A 442 -4.91 4.77 -24.70
CA GLY A 442 -4.48 3.43 -24.35
C GLY A 442 -2.99 3.35 -24.01
N ALA A 443 -2.43 4.44 -23.44
CA ALA A 443 -1.01 4.58 -23.18
C ALA A 443 -0.61 3.97 -21.81
N ILE A 444 0.29 3.00 -21.84
CA ILE A 444 0.78 2.24 -20.72
C ILE A 444 2.30 2.46 -20.60
N LEU A 445 2.78 2.72 -19.39
CA LEU A 445 4.19 2.64 -19.01
C LEU A 445 4.43 1.32 -18.30
N THR A 446 5.48 0.58 -18.72
CA THR A 446 6.03 -0.55 -17.96
C THR A 446 7.49 -0.25 -17.66
N ALA A 447 7.97 -0.57 -16.44
CA ALA A 447 9.36 -0.31 -16.07
C ALA A 447 9.87 -1.26 -14.98
N GLY A 448 11.19 -1.44 -14.95
CA GLY A 448 11.87 -2.24 -13.95
C GLY A 448 11.48 -3.71 -13.97
N GLY A 449 11.68 -4.35 -12.83
CA GLY A 449 11.55 -5.79 -12.66
C GLY A 449 12.88 -6.52 -12.79
N SER A 450 12.84 -7.82 -12.71
CA SER A 450 13.99 -8.71 -12.86
C SER A 450 13.62 -9.95 -13.70
N PRO A 451 14.59 -10.64 -14.33
CA PRO A 451 14.31 -11.86 -15.09
C PRO A 451 13.59 -12.95 -14.28
N SER A 452 13.84 -13.02 -13.00
CA SER A 452 13.19 -13.96 -12.07
C SER A 452 12.71 -13.25 -10.82
N TYR A 453 11.72 -13.85 -10.13
CA TYR A 453 11.07 -13.30 -8.95
C TYR A 453 12.03 -13.03 -7.79
N GLN A 454 13.04 -13.87 -7.66
CA GLN A 454 14.07 -13.73 -6.62
C GLN A 454 15.45 -14.15 -7.12
N ASN A 455 16.49 -13.75 -6.35
CA ASN A 455 17.89 -14.02 -6.64
C ASN A 455 18.31 -13.59 -8.05
N SER A 456 17.82 -12.43 -8.46
CA SER A 456 17.96 -11.93 -9.82
C SER A 456 18.23 -10.43 -9.84
N PRO A 457 19.17 -9.94 -10.67
CA PRO A 457 19.42 -8.51 -10.80
C PRO A 457 18.21 -7.81 -11.42
N ALA A 458 17.80 -6.70 -10.83
CA ALA A 458 16.79 -5.85 -11.42
C ALA A 458 17.35 -5.06 -12.62
N HIS A 459 16.48 -4.56 -13.47
CA HIS A 459 16.84 -3.66 -14.56
C HIS A 459 16.11 -2.33 -14.48
N ALA A 460 16.60 -1.34 -15.22
CA ALA A 460 16.02 0.01 -15.29
C ALA A 460 15.28 0.28 -16.62
N SER A 461 15.07 -0.75 -17.44
CA SER A 461 14.40 -0.63 -18.73
C SER A 461 12.96 -0.16 -18.56
N ALA A 462 12.49 0.70 -19.45
CA ALA A 462 11.12 1.19 -19.47
C ALA A 462 10.56 1.17 -20.89
N HIS A 463 9.31 0.75 -21.04
CA HIS A 463 8.61 0.70 -22.32
C HIS A 463 7.34 1.50 -22.28
N LEU A 464 7.02 2.09 -23.39
CA LEU A 464 5.73 2.75 -23.67
C LEU A 464 4.97 1.90 -24.66
N ILE A 465 3.79 1.45 -24.23
CA ILE A 465 2.88 0.65 -25.02
C ILE A 465 1.65 1.48 -25.34
N THR A 466 1.25 1.56 -26.60
CA THR A 466 0.02 2.26 -27.00
C THR A 466 -0.93 1.27 -27.62
N LEU A 467 -2.07 1.05 -26.96
CA LEU A 467 -3.11 0.13 -27.41
C LEU A 467 -3.89 0.71 -28.59
N GLY A 468 -4.12 -0.13 -29.57
CA GLY A 468 -5.01 0.13 -30.70
C GLY A 468 -6.35 -0.59 -30.59
N ASN A 469 -6.81 -1.14 -31.71
CA ASN A 469 -7.98 -2.01 -31.74
C ASN A 469 -7.72 -3.33 -30.99
N VAL A 470 -8.77 -3.89 -30.43
CA VAL A 470 -8.71 -5.21 -29.79
C VAL A 470 -8.24 -6.25 -30.82
N GLY A 471 -7.30 -7.09 -30.41
CA GLY A 471 -6.69 -8.10 -31.27
C GLY A 471 -5.52 -7.60 -32.14
N ALA A 472 -5.31 -6.29 -32.25
CA ALA A 472 -4.15 -5.75 -32.97
C ALA A 472 -2.90 -5.75 -32.07
N GLU A 473 -1.73 -5.85 -32.70
CA GLU A 473 -0.45 -5.64 -32.03
C GLU A 473 -0.33 -4.17 -31.63
N PRO A 474 -0.03 -3.84 -30.34
CA PRO A 474 0.13 -2.45 -29.93
C PRO A 474 1.45 -1.87 -30.42
N ALA A 475 1.53 -0.56 -30.53
CA ALA A 475 2.81 0.11 -30.72
C ALA A 475 3.65 0.04 -29.44
N VAL A 476 4.91 -0.38 -29.57
CA VAL A 476 5.84 -0.50 -28.43
C VAL A 476 7.12 0.26 -28.75
N ARG A 477 7.60 1.03 -27.80
CA ARG A 477 8.92 1.68 -27.87
C ARG A 477 9.56 1.77 -26.50
N PHE A 478 10.87 1.91 -26.43
CA PHE A 478 11.52 2.31 -25.19
C PHE A 478 11.17 3.74 -24.82
N ALA A 479 11.09 4.04 -23.53
CA ALA A 479 11.21 5.40 -23.05
C ALA A 479 12.60 5.95 -23.46
N SER A 480 12.68 7.23 -23.76
CA SER A 480 13.92 7.85 -24.28
C SER A 480 15.13 7.61 -23.36
N ASN A 481 14.90 7.65 -22.05
CA ASN A 481 15.84 7.23 -21.02
C ASN A 481 15.13 6.19 -20.14
N GLY A 482 15.80 5.12 -19.76
CA GLY A 482 15.31 4.22 -18.72
C GLY A 482 15.26 4.93 -17.36
N MET A 483 14.83 4.22 -16.32
CA MET A 483 14.94 4.71 -14.94
C MET A 483 16.41 4.96 -14.56
N TRP A 484 16.61 5.83 -13.59
CA TRP A 484 17.94 6.08 -13.01
C TRP A 484 18.47 4.88 -12.24
N SER A 485 17.56 4.14 -11.60
CA SER A 485 17.91 3.00 -10.77
C SER A 485 17.18 1.74 -11.21
N PRO A 486 17.86 0.59 -11.26
CA PRO A 486 17.18 -0.69 -11.46
C PRO A 486 16.32 -1.01 -10.24
N ARG A 487 15.08 -1.53 -10.47
CA ARG A 487 14.10 -1.78 -9.41
C ARG A 487 13.29 -3.04 -9.68
N ALA A 488 13.36 -4.01 -8.79
CA ALA A 488 12.34 -5.02 -8.59
C ALA A 488 11.55 -4.68 -7.31
N PHE A 489 10.29 -5.07 -7.20
CA PHE A 489 9.39 -4.78 -6.06
C PHE A 489 9.06 -3.30 -5.85
N ALA A 490 9.29 -2.44 -6.83
CA ALA A 490 8.83 -1.06 -6.80
C ALA A 490 7.31 -0.99 -6.96
N THR A 491 6.73 0.14 -6.57
CA THR A 491 5.32 0.48 -6.80
C THR A 491 5.20 1.75 -7.63
N ALA A 492 4.12 1.88 -8.39
CA ALA A 492 3.90 3.05 -9.24
C ALA A 492 2.49 3.62 -9.09
N THR A 493 2.39 4.95 -9.13
CA THR A 493 1.14 5.69 -9.01
C THR A 493 1.06 6.76 -10.08
N VAL A 494 0.01 6.73 -10.89
CA VAL A 494 -0.28 7.79 -11.87
C VAL A 494 -0.83 9.00 -11.16
N LEU A 495 -0.34 10.18 -11.51
CA LEU A 495 -0.72 11.46 -10.90
C LEU A 495 -1.76 12.22 -11.76
N PRO A 496 -2.51 13.16 -11.17
CA PRO A 496 -3.53 13.94 -11.89
C PRO A 496 -3.02 14.68 -13.12
N ASP A 497 -1.78 15.12 -13.11
CA ASP A 497 -1.12 15.83 -14.24
C ASP A 497 -0.61 14.89 -15.34
N GLY A 498 -0.71 13.57 -15.16
CA GLY A 498 -0.31 12.54 -16.13
C GLY A 498 1.08 11.97 -15.91
N ARG A 499 1.85 12.50 -14.97
CA ARG A 499 3.13 11.92 -14.57
C ARG A 499 2.92 10.65 -13.77
N THR A 500 3.94 9.80 -13.71
CA THR A 500 3.93 8.56 -12.93
C THR A 500 5.02 8.63 -11.86
N PHE A 501 4.62 8.49 -10.60
CA PHE A 501 5.52 8.40 -9.45
C PHE A 501 5.86 6.94 -9.18
N ILE A 502 7.16 6.62 -9.09
CA ILE A 502 7.70 5.27 -8.87
C ILE A 502 8.54 5.31 -7.61
N THR A 503 8.22 4.45 -6.64
CA THR A 503 8.87 4.45 -5.33
C THR A 503 9.24 3.04 -4.88
N GLY A 504 10.29 2.96 -4.04
CA GLY A 504 10.76 1.70 -3.47
C GLY A 504 11.45 0.77 -4.47
N GLY A 505 11.50 -0.48 -4.10
CA GLY A 505 12.16 -1.55 -4.85
C GLY A 505 13.64 -1.75 -4.48
N GLN A 506 14.21 -2.78 -5.07
CA GLN A 506 15.59 -3.23 -4.85
C GLN A 506 16.35 -3.35 -6.17
N ALA A 507 17.68 -3.11 -6.16
CA ALA A 507 18.54 -3.35 -7.32
C ALA A 507 18.79 -4.84 -7.59
N TYR A 508 18.63 -5.68 -6.57
CA TYR A 508 18.71 -7.14 -6.66
C TYR A 508 17.52 -7.74 -5.92
N ALA A 509 16.72 -8.53 -6.60
CA ALA A 509 15.45 -9.06 -6.07
C ALA A 509 15.69 -10.12 -5.00
N VAL A 510 15.47 -9.76 -3.72
CA VAL A 510 15.50 -10.67 -2.58
C VAL A 510 14.27 -10.37 -1.71
N PRO A 511 13.20 -11.20 -1.80
CA PRO A 511 12.04 -11.03 -0.94
C PRO A 511 12.42 -11.07 0.55
N PHE A 512 11.75 -10.27 1.37
CA PHE A 512 11.94 -10.20 2.82
C PHE A 512 13.30 -9.70 3.30
N GLU A 513 13.99 -8.93 2.46
CA GLU A 513 15.24 -8.26 2.81
C GLU A 513 15.21 -6.79 2.41
N ASP A 514 15.93 -5.95 3.16
CA ASP A 514 16.14 -4.54 2.84
C ASP A 514 17.50 -4.28 2.21
N THR A 515 18.07 -5.29 1.57
CA THR A 515 19.34 -5.16 0.84
C THR A 515 19.15 -4.40 -0.47
N THR A 516 20.10 -3.56 -0.83
CA THR A 516 20.11 -2.74 -2.06
C THR A 516 18.83 -1.92 -2.32
N PRO A 517 18.20 -1.29 -1.29
CA PRO A 517 16.93 -0.60 -1.45
C PRO A 517 17.09 0.65 -2.32
N GLN A 518 16.06 0.97 -3.08
CA GLN A 518 16.01 2.19 -3.90
C GLN A 518 15.24 3.28 -3.16
N LEU A 519 15.94 4.03 -2.32
CA LEU A 519 15.35 5.06 -1.45
C LEU A 519 14.99 6.35 -2.20
N THR A 520 15.56 6.61 -3.38
CA THR A 520 15.24 7.79 -4.19
C THR A 520 14.14 7.47 -5.19
N PRO A 521 12.90 7.94 -5.01
CA PRO A 521 11.84 7.75 -5.99
C PRO A 521 12.13 8.45 -7.31
N GLU A 522 11.44 8.02 -8.35
CA GLU A 522 11.52 8.61 -9.68
C GLU A 522 10.16 9.04 -10.19
N MET A 523 10.15 10.08 -11.00
CA MET A 523 8.98 10.57 -11.70
C MET A 523 9.18 10.40 -13.20
N TYR A 524 8.29 9.70 -13.88
CA TYR A 524 8.22 9.69 -15.33
C TYR A 524 7.32 10.83 -15.83
N ASP A 525 7.84 11.66 -16.73
CA ASP A 525 7.10 12.73 -17.42
C ASP A 525 6.84 12.31 -18.87
N PRO A 526 5.59 11.93 -19.22
CA PRO A 526 5.28 11.51 -20.59
C PRO A 526 5.36 12.62 -21.63
N ALA A 527 5.22 13.90 -21.23
CA ALA A 527 5.33 15.02 -22.14
C ALA A 527 6.78 15.29 -22.58
N ARG A 528 7.73 14.93 -21.73
CA ARG A 528 9.18 15.04 -21.99
C ARG A 528 9.83 13.69 -22.31
N ASP A 529 9.11 12.59 -22.12
CA ASP A 529 9.59 11.22 -22.24
C ASP A 529 10.89 11.00 -21.43
N THR A 530 10.86 11.37 -20.14
CA THR A 530 12.05 11.32 -19.30
C THR A 530 11.72 10.97 -17.85
N PHE A 531 12.66 10.30 -17.18
CA PHE A 531 12.64 10.04 -15.74
C PHE A 531 13.52 11.06 -15.02
N TYR A 532 13.08 11.48 -13.82
CA TYR A 532 13.87 12.34 -12.94
C TYR A 532 13.62 12.00 -11.48
N GLN A 533 14.67 12.14 -10.67
CA GLN A 533 14.66 11.78 -9.27
C GLN A 533 13.85 12.75 -8.43
N GLN A 534 13.19 12.22 -7.39
CA GLN A 534 12.44 12.96 -6.38
C GLN A 534 13.21 13.03 -5.06
N ALA A 535 12.62 13.64 -4.02
CA ALA A 535 13.16 13.63 -2.68
C ALA A 535 13.28 12.19 -2.16
N ALA A 536 14.45 11.82 -1.65
CA ALA A 536 14.71 10.48 -1.14
C ALA A 536 13.82 10.17 0.07
N ASN A 537 13.44 8.91 0.22
CA ASN A 537 12.79 8.36 1.40
C ASN A 537 13.85 7.82 2.36
N SER A 538 13.60 7.85 3.65
CA SER A 538 14.47 7.26 4.66
C SER A 538 14.14 5.79 4.98
N ILE A 539 12.97 5.30 4.54
CA ILE A 539 12.46 3.96 4.87
C ILE A 539 12.38 3.11 3.60
N PRO A 540 13.00 1.92 3.57
CA PRO A 540 12.87 0.98 2.46
C PRO A 540 11.42 0.59 2.19
N ARG A 541 11.04 0.49 0.91
CA ARG A 541 9.73 0.00 0.46
C ARG A 541 9.97 -1.06 -0.61
N ASN A 542 10.21 -2.26 -0.14
CA ASN A 542 10.60 -3.40 -0.97
C ASN A 542 9.41 -4.37 -1.14
N TYR A 543 9.68 -5.66 -1.11
CA TYR A 543 8.68 -6.71 -1.25
C TYR A 543 7.51 -6.54 -0.25
N HIS A 544 6.28 -6.64 -0.74
CA HIS A 544 5.03 -6.39 -0.02
C HIS A 544 4.76 -4.92 0.32
N SER A 545 5.40 -3.97 -0.35
CA SER A 545 5.01 -2.56 -0.22
C SER A 545 3.85 -2.19 -1.14
N VAL A 546 3.16 -1.11 -0.81
CA VAL A 546 2.04 -0.56 -1.58
C VAL A 546 2.20 0.94 -1.82
N SER A 547 1.64 1.46 -2.92
CA SER A 547 1.45 2.90 -3.09
C SER A 547 0.07 3.23 -3.65
N LEU A 548 -0.53 4.32 -3.16
CA LEU A 548 -1.89 4.74 -3.50
C LEU A 548 -1.99 6.24 -3.67
N LEU A 549 -2.65 6.70 -4.75
CA LEU A 549 -3.03 8.10 -4.93
C LEU A 549 -4.15 8.44 -3.95
N LEU A 550 -3.92 9.46 -3.12
CA LEU A 550 -4.90 9.97 -2.17
C LEU A 550 -5.87 10.96 -2.84
N PRO A 551 -7.07 11.17 -2.29
CA PRO A 551 -8.04 12.12 -2.82
C PRO A 551 -7.53 13.57 -2.90
N ASP A 552 -6.52 13.91 -2.13
CA ASP A 552 -5.88 15.23 -2.16
C ASP A 552 -4.70 15.34 -3.16
N GLY A 553 -4.43 14.28 -3.93
CA GLY A 553 -3.36 14.27 -4.93
C GLY A 553 -1.96 13.96 -4.40
N ARG A 554 -1.81 13.68 -3.10
CA ARG A 554 -0.59 13.12 -2.51
C ARG A 554 -0.54 11.61 -2.74
N VAL A 555 0.59 10.98 -2.44
CA VAL A 555 0.76 9.53 -2.60
C VAL A 555 1.17 8.90 -1.26
N LEU A 556 0.40 7.93 -0.79
CA LEU A 556 0.83 7.05 0.30
C LEU A 556 1.79 6.00 -0.24
N SER A 557 2.91 5.78 0.44
CA SER A 557 3.81 4.63 0.26
C SER A 557 3.97 3.93 1.61
N ALA A 558 3.65 2.63 1.68
CA ALA A 558 3.56 1.93 2.96
C ALA A 558 3.98 0.46 2.85
N GLY A 559 4.31 -0.15 3.99
CA GLY A 559 4.58 -1.56 4.12
C GLY A 559 5.95 -2.01 3.64
N GLY A 560 6.08 -3.30 3.50
CA GLY A 560 7.29 -4.08 3.23
C GLY A 560 7.46 -5.17 4.30
N GLY A 561 7.92 -6.37 3.91
CA GLY A 561 8.12 -7.49 4.84
C GLY A 561 6.91 -8.41 4.97
N LEU A 562 6.38 -8.61 6.17
CA LEU A 562 5.40 -9.61 6.59
C LEU A 562 6.01 -11.03 6.70
N CYS A 563 7.15 -11.14 7.31
CA CYS A 563 7.94 -12.38 7.39
C CYS A 563 8.09 -12.93 8.82
N GLY A 564 7.22 -12.54 9.74
CA GLY A 564 7.27 -13.02 11.13
C GLY A 564 8.46 -12.45 11.88
N ASP A 565 9.38 -13.30 12.28
CA ASP A 565 10.55 -12.95 13.09
C ASP A 565 11.69 -12.28 12.29
N CYS A 566 11.35 -11.52 11.26
CA CYS A 566 12.33 -10.78 10.47
C CYS A 566 12.42 -9.31 10.89
N THR A 567 13.54 -8.67 10.53
CA THR A 567 13.80 -7.26 10.82
C THR A 567 13.38 -6.32 9.70
N THR A 568 12.61 -6.81 8.72
CA THR A 568 12.16 -6.04 7.54
C THR A 568 10.65 -5.83 7.51
N ASN A 569 9.98 -6.05 8.64
CA ASN A 569 8.56 -5.71 8.79
C ASN A 569 8.39 -4.21 8.98
N HIS A 570 7.91 -3.53 7.95
CA HIS A 570 7.61 -2.10 8.00
C HIS A 570 6.14 -1.89 8.38
N PHE A 571 5.89 -1.66 9.65
CA PHE A 571 4.57 -1.33 10.23
C PHE A 571 4.22 0.13 10.02
N ASP A 572 4.60 0.70 8.90
CA ASP A 572 4.46 2.13 8.66
C ASP A 572 4.23 2.48 7.19
N GLY A 573 3.87 3.73 7.00
CA GLY A 573 3.77 4.38 5.71
C GLY A 573 4.14 5.85 5.82
N GLN A 574 4.41 6.47 4.68
CA GLN A 574 4.65 7.90 4.57
C GLN A 574 3.89 8.47 3.38
N VAL A 575 3.47 9.73 3.51
CA VAL A 575 2.79 10.44 2.42
C VAL A 575 3.80 11.32 1.68
N PHE A 576 3.98 11.03 0.40
CA PHE A 576 4.73 11.89 -0.49
C PHE A 576 3.85 13.03 -1.02
N THR A 577 4.31 14.27 -0.85
CA THR A 577 3.71 15.48 -1.42
C THR A 577 4.47 15.80 -2.71
N PRO A 578 3.89 15.57 -3.90
CA PRO A 578 4.54 15.88 -5.15
C PRO A 578 4.82 17.39 -5.34
N GLY A 579 5.85 17.72 -6.09
CA GLY A 579 6.27 19.10 -6.31
C GLY A 579 5.19 20.03 -6.89
N TYR A 580 4.15 19.48 -7.58
CA TYR A 580 3.04 20.30 -8.04
C TYR A 580 2.14 20.87 -6.93
N LEU A 581 2.20 20.32 -5.72
CA LEU A 581 1.49 20.82 -4.53
C LEU A 581 2.32 21.81 -3.70
N LEU A 582 3.54 22.09 -4.13
CA LEU A 582 4.49 22.91 -3.37
C LEU A 582 4.95 24.11 -4.20
N ASN A 583 5.17 25.23 -3.53
CA ASN A 583 5.92 26.36 -4.06
C ASN A 583 7.42 26.09 -4.00
N ASP A 584 8.22 26.95 -4.65
CA ASP A 584 9.68 26.81 -4.67
C ASP A 584 10.34 26.91 -3.30
N ASP A 585 9.69 27.55 -2.33
CA ASP A 585 10.12 27.64 -0.94
C ASP A 585 9.67 26.45 -0.07
N GLY A 586 8.98 25.47 -0.67
CA GLY A 586 8.44 24.31 0.01
C GLY A 586 7.11 24.52 0.73
N SER A 587 6.56 25.75 0.73
CA SER A 587 5.20 26.00 1.23
C SER A 587 4.14 25.36 0.32
N GLU A 588 2.93 25.15 0.85
CA GLU A 588 1.84 24.57 0.07
C GLU A 588 1.35 25.53 -1.03
N ALA A 589 1.21 25.02 -2.25
CA ALA A 589 0.71 25.80 -3.37
C ALA A 589 -0.81 26.05 -3.26
N THR A 590 -1.27 27.23 -3.68
CA THR A 590 -2.70 27.54 -3.72
C THR A 590 -3.42 26.67 -4.74
N ARG A 591 -4.38 25.89 -4.27
CA ARG A 591 -5.11 24.90 -5.04
C ARG A 591 -6.41 25.48 -5.64
N PRO A 592 -6.80 25.07 -6.87
CA PRO A 592 -8.15 25.34 -7.35
C PRO A 592 -9.18 24.51 -6.55
N VAL A 593 -10.40 25.01 -6.48
CA VAL A 593 -11.51 24.37 -5.75
C VAL A 593 -12.57 23.88 -6.72
N ILE A 594 -13.01 22.63 -6.58
CA ILE A 594 -14.20 22.10 -7.23
C ILE A 594 -15.38 22.34 -6.29
N SER A 595 -16.27 23.27 -6.63
CA SER A 595 -17.48 23.54 -5.84
C SER A 595 -18.51 22.42 -6.01
N SER A 596 -18.70 21.98 -7.26
CA SER A 596 -19.54 20.79 -7.56
C SER A 596 -19.13 20.15 -8.88
N ALA A 597 -19.43 18.85 -9.00
CA ALA A 597 -19.29 18.13 -10.26
C ALA A 597 -20.39 17.06 -10.37
N SER A 598 -20.92 16.88 -11.58
CA SER A 598 -21.93 15.86 -11.85
C SER A 598 -21.78 15.30 -13.26
N ALA A 599 -21.93 13.98 -13.39
CA ALA A 599 -21.97 13.27 -14.66
C ALA A 599 -23.43 12.91 -15.00
N ASN A 600 -23.90 13.28 -16.18
CA ASN A 600 -25.22 12.93 -16.67
C ASN A 600 -25.20 12.81 -18.19
N GLY A 601 -25.77 11.72 -18.72
CA GLY A 601 -25.90 11.49 -20.17
C GLY A 601 -24.55 11.56 -20.92
N GLY A 602 -23.46 11.04 -20.36
CA GLY A 602 -22.13 11.07 -20.97
C GLY A 602 -21.45 12.44 -20.91
N ARG A 603 -22.00 13.39 -20.17
CA ARG A 603 -21.44 14.73 -20.00
C ARG A 603 -21.13 15.00 -18.54
N LEU A 604 -19.92 15.47 -18.28
CA LEU A 604 -19.48 15.96 -16.97
C LEU A 604 -19.63 17.49 -16.93
N THR A 605 -20.32 17.99 -15.91
CA THR A 605 -20.40 19.44 -15.61
C THR A 605 -19.56 19.71 -14.37
N ILE A 606 -18.71 20.74 -14.41
CA ILE A 606 -17.78 21.09 -13.34
C ILE A 606 -17.96 22.57 -12.99
N VAL A 607 -18.25 22.85 -11.73
CA VAL A 607 -18.28 24.19 -11.15
C VAL A 607 -17.07 24.36 -10.24
N THR A 608 -16.34 25.45 -10.46
CA THR A 608 -15.08 25.73 -9.75
C THR A 608 -15.10 27.08 -9.06
N GLY A 609 -14.26 27.28 -8.05
CA GLY A 609 -14.10 28.58 -7.38
C GLY A 609 -13.33 29.63 -8.20
N GLY A 610 -12.75 29.26 -9.34
CA GLY A 610 -11.97 30.13 -10.21
C GLY A 610 -11.59 29.44 -11.51
N ALA A 611 -10.77 30.09 -12.33
CA ALA A 611 -10.35 29.55 -13.62
C ALA A 611 -9.46 28.31 -13.46
N ILE A 612 -9.69 27.31 -14.31
CA ILE A 612 -8.89 26.10 -14.44
C ILE A 612 -8.32 25.96 -15.86
N ALA A 613 -7.20 25.25 -15.99
CA ALA A 613 -6.52 24.99 -17.24
C ALA A 613 -6.82 23.60 -17.82
N SER A 614 -6.90 22.58 -16.95
CA SER A 614 -7.12 21.19 -17.35
C SER A 614 -7.88 20.41 -16.28
N ALA A 615 -8.34 19.22 -16.65
CA ALA A 615 -8.98 18.28 -15.73
C ALA A 615 -8.68 16.83 -16.14
N ALA A 616 -8.69 15.94 -15.17
CA ALA A 616 -8.56 14.51 -15.39
C ALA A 616 -9.38 13.70 -14.39
N LEU A 617 -9.85 12.55 -14.84
CA LEU A 617 -10.43 11.51 -14.01
C LEU A 617 -9.35 10.48 -13.68
N MET A 618 -9.19 10.15 -12.40
CA MET A 618 -8.30 9.10 -11.91
C MET A 618 -9.17 7.98 -11.34
N ARG A 619 -9.12 6.78 -11.94
CA ARG A 619 -9.84 5.65 -11.35
C ARG A 619 -9.20 5.29 -10.01
N VAL A 620 -10.04 5.02 -9.00
CA VAL A 620 -9.55 4.64 -7.68
C VAL A 620 -8.74 3.35 -7.79
N GLY A 621 -7.53 3.36 -7.22
CA GLY A 621 -6.59 2.25 -7.31
C GLY A 621 -6.72 1.26 -6.18
N THR A 622 -6.28 0.03 -6.47
CA THR A 622 -6.04 -1.05 -5.52
C THR A 622 -4.62 -1.54 -5.70
N SER A 623 -3.86 -1.71 -4.63
CA SER A 623 -2.43 -2.00 -4.71
C SER A 623 -2.04 -3.23 -3.90
N THR A 624 -1.28 -4.11 -4.52
CA THR A 624 -0.57 -5.23 -3.88
C THR A 624 0.60 -5.69 -4.76
N HIS A 625 1.72 -6.07 -4.19
CA HIS A 625 2.83 -6.74 -4.90
C HIS A 625 3.23 -6.07 -6.23
N THR A 626 3.46 -4.78 -6.25
CA THR A 626 3.80 -3.97 -7.43
C THR A 626 2.64 -3.65 -8.39
N VAL A 627 1.49 -4.33 -8.26
CA VAL A 627 0.36 -4.22 -9.19
C VAL A 627 -0.66 -3.18 -8.69
N ASN A 628 -1.01 -2.24 -9.55
CA ASN A 628 -2.11 -1.27 -9.37
C ASN A 628 -2.74 -0.97 -10.74
N THR A 629 -3.22 -2.02 -11.42
CA THR A 629 -3.78 -1.91 -12.78
C THR A 629 -5.24 -1.45 -12.81
N ASP A 630 -5.90 -1.36 -11.67
CA ASP A 630 -7.19 -0.69 -11.54
C ASP A 630 -7.06 0.82 -11.77
N GLN A 631 -5.98 1.43 -11.28
CA GLN A 631 -5.72 2.83 -11.50
C GLN A 631 -5.45 3.13 -12.97
N ARG A 632 -6.13 4.13 -13.48
CA ARG A 632 -5.86 4.73 -14.80
C ARG A 632 -6.27 6.18 -14.82
N ARG A 633 -5.66 6.96 -15.68
CA ARG A 633 -5.97 8.36 -15.88
C ARG A 633 -6.75 8.57 -17.19
N GLY A 634 -7.88 9.29 -17.10
CA GLY A 634 -8.65 9.79 -18.25
C GLY A 634 -8.56 11.31 -18.33
N PRO A 635 -7.66 11.88 -19.15
CA PRO A 635 -7.63 13.33 -19.37
C PRO A 635 -8.92 13.80 -20.04
N LEU A 636 -9.40 15.00 -19.67
CA LEU A 636 -10.66 15.55 -20.14
C LEU A 636 -10.43 16.78 -21.03
N THR A 637 -11.10 16.82 -22.17
CA THR A 637 -11.19 18.02 -23.01
C THR A 637 -12.24 18.93 -22.44
N LEU A 638 -11.83 20.10 -21.94
CA LEU A 638 -12.70 21.05 -21.27
C LEU A 638 -13.37 22.01 -22.30
N ASN A 639 -14.69 22.11 -22.19
CA ASN A 639 -15.47 23.17 -22.83
C ASN A 639 -15.77 24.26 -21.79
N LYS A 640 -15.05 25.38 -21.88
CA LYS A 640 -15.23 26.53 -20.99
C LYS A 640 -16.52 27.27 -21.29
N ARG A 641 -17.38 27.46 -20.29
CA ARG A 641 -18.60 28.29 -20.36
C ARG A 641 -18.41 29.64 -19.67
N SER A 642 -17.66 29.65 -18.57
CA SER A 642 -17.22 30.84 -17.85
C SER A 642 -15.90 30.53 -17.11
N ASN A 643 -15.41 31.47 -16.31
CA ASN A 643 -14.23 31.19 -15.43
C ASN A 643 -14.50 30.21 -14.30
N THR A 644 -15.78 29.87 -14.04
CA THR A 644 -16.19 29.01 -12.95
C THR A 644 -17.06 27.82 -13.39
N LEU A 645 -17.44 27.77 -14.70
CA LEU A 645 -18.29 26.70 -15.22
C LEU A 645 -17.65 26.08 -16.46
N TYR A 646 -17.42 24.79 -16.38
CA TYR A 646 -16.84 23.96 -17.42
C TYR A 646 -17.69 22.72 -17.66
N SER A 647 -17.52 22.12 -18.83
CA SER A 647 -18.06 20.80 -19.12
C SER A 647 -17.08 20.01 -19.95
N ALA A 648 -17.17 18.67 -19.86
CA ALA A 648 -16.43 17.74 -20.70
C ALA A 648 -17.37 16.62 -21.16
N ASN A 649 -17.19 16.15 -22.39
CA ASN A 649 -17.82 14.93 -22.82
C ASN A 649 -16.99 13.76 -22.30
N LEU A 650 -17.64 12.81 -21.64
CA LEU A 650 -16.99 11.59 -21.21
C LEU A 650 -16.78 10.67 -22.42
N PRO A 651 -15.66 9.94 -22.50
CA PRO A 651 -15.50 8.86 -23.45
C PRO A 651 -16.69 7.92 -23.42
N THR A 652 -17.27 7.63 -24.59
CA THR A 652 -18.44 6.74 -24.72
C THR A 652 -18.08 5.27 -24.62
N ASP A 653 -16.81 4.94 -24.84
CA ASP A 653 -16.31 3.58 -24.74
C ASP A 653 -16.00 3.23 -23.27
N PRO A 654 -16.73 2.28 -22.68
CA PRO A 654 -16.53 1.91 -21.28
C PRO A 654 -15.17 1.20 -21.05
N GLY A 655 -14.45 0.81 -22.10
CA GLY A 655 -13.07 0.32 -21.97
C GLY A 655 -12.04 1.41 -21.69
N VAL A 656 -12.38 2.68 -21.99
CA VAL A 656 -11.57 3.86 -21.65
C VAL A 656 -11.85 4.29 -20.21
N LEU A 657 -13.12 4.50 -19.87
CA LEU A 657 -13.57 4.79 -18.51
C LEU A 657 -14.31 3.58 -17.96
N LEU A 658 -13.57 2.64 -17.36
CA LEU A 658 -14.16 1.48 -16.74
C LEU A 658 -15.18 1.86 -15.66
N PRO A 659 -16.26 1.09 -15.48
CA PRO A 659 -17.24 1.37 -14.43
C PRO A 659 -16.60 1.32 -13.03
N GLY A 660 -17.18 2.07 -12.09
CA GLY A 660 -16.71 2.22 -10.72
C GLY A 660 -16.47 3.67 -10.30
N TYR A 661 -15.66 3.87 -9.26
CA TYR A 661 -15.39 5.19 -8.70
C TYR A 661 -14.16 5.85 -9.31
N TRP A 662 -14.31 7.17 -9.55
CA TRP A 662 -13.26 8.01 -10.12
C TRP A 662 -13.08 9.28 -9.29
N MET A 663 -11.84 9.70 -9.11
CA MET A 663 -11.44 10.97 -8.54
C MET A 663 -11.29 12.00 -9.67
N LEU A 664 -12.14 13.01 -9.70
CA LEU A 664 -12.01 14.16 -10.62
C LEU A 664 -11.05 15.18 -10.02
N PHE A 665 -9.97 15.46 -10.70
CA PHE A 665 -9.08 16.57 -10.40
C PHE A 665 -9.19 17.66 -11.47
N VAL A 666 -9.12 18.92 -11.03
CA VAL A 666 -8.94 20.08 -11.92
C VAL A 666 -7.61 20.74 -11.59
N MET A 667 -6.88 21.20 -12.60
CA MET A 667 -5.61 21.88 -12.43
C MET A 667 -5.72 23.35 -12.84
N ASN A 668 -5.06 24.23 -12.08
CA ASN A 668 -4.92 25.65 -12.46
C ASN A 668 -3.84 25.83 -13.55
N SER A 669 -3.56 27.07 -13.96
CA SER A 669 -2.56 27.39 -14.99
C SER A 669 -1.11 27.07 -14.59
N LYS A 670 -0.84 26.85 -13.30
CA LYS A 670 0.47 26.41 -12.78
C LYS A 670 0.58 24.88 -12.68
N GLY A 671 -0.48 24.14 -13.05
CA GLY A 671 -0.52 22.67 -12.92
C GLY A 671 -0.84 22.16 -11.51
N VAL A 672 -1.21 23.03 -10.57
CA VAL A 672 -1.58 22.62 -9.20
C VAL A 672 -2.95 21.97 -9.24
N PRO A 673 -3.11 20.70 -8.76
CA PRO A 673 -4.39 20.01 -8.73
C PRO A 673 -5.26 20.45 -7.54
N SER A 674 -6.57 20.38 -7.72
CA SER A 674 -7.57 20.47 -6.63
C SER A 674 -7.48 19.27 -5.68
N VAL A 675 -8.16 19.32 -4.54
CA VAL A 675 -8.68 18.12 -3.90
C VAL A 675 -9.71 17.51 -4.87
N SER A 676 -9.75 16.19 -4.97
CA SER A 676 -10.64 15.52 -5.93
C SER A 676 -12.11 15.62 -5.52
N LYS A 677 -12.97 15.47 -6.53
CA LYS A 677 -14.41 15.21 -6.36
C LYS A 677 -14.70 13.82 -6.88
N ILE A 678 -15.40 13.01 -6.11
CA ILE A 678 -15.72 11.65 -6.53
C ILE A 678 -16.84 11.68 -7.59
N ILE A 679 -16.60 10.94 -8.66
CA ILE A 679 -17.56 10.67 -9.74
C ILE A 679 -17.79 9.15 -9.75
N ASN A 680 -19.03 8.76 -9.55
CA ASN A 680 -19.43 7.36 -9.65
C ASN A 680 -19.92 7.06 -11.06
N LEU A 681 -19.24 6.13 -11.75
CA LEU A 681 -19.58 5.59 -13.07
C LEU A 681 -19.95 4.10 -12.97
N SER A 682 -20.38 3.62 -11.81
CA SER A 682 -20.83 2.23 -11.60
C SER A 682 -22.06 1.91 -12.48
N LEU A 683 -22.19 0.62 -12.85
CA LEU A 683 -23.28 0.12 -13.70
C LEU A 683 -24.57 -0.13 -12.91
#